data_4adda57315d44412d84d924044983e61
#
_entry.id   4adda57315d44412d84d924044983e61
#
_cell.length_a   1.000
_cell.length_b   1.000
_cell.length_c   1.000
_cell.angle_alpha   90.00
_cell.angle_beta   90.00
_cell.angle_gamma   90.00
#
_symmetry.space_group_name_H-M   'P 1'
#
loop_
_entity.id
_entity.type
_entity.pdbx_description
1 polymer ?
#
loop_
_entity_poly.entity_id
_entity_poly.type
_entity_poly.pdbx_seq_one_letter_code
_entity_poly.pdbx_strand_id
1 'polypeptide(L)'
;GKAKFIVGQNLGFDINIMGCEFYRMGVESQMSSMPILDTCTEVTASLLKLPGGRGGKFKLPTLTELHSYLFNKPFGEAHNATADVEATTRCFLELIRRGVFTKEELDVPSSYFQDFKSKNPTEIKLIGLKHINLKEASDKIRQQFGEKQAPAVSKQELSENKKVLVDTQFVHLHNHTQFSVLQSTISIAALVKAAAQQKMPAVAMTDHANLMGAFHFVRDILFHNKAAEAKNKAAIENGEEPTEVPMKPIVGCEFFVCEDHKNKSVKDNGYQIVLLAKTKKGYHNLAKMSSIAYTEGFYYVPRIDRKVIQQYKEDIIVLSGNLYGEIPNKILNIGENQAEEALIWWKNEFKEDFYIEVMRHNQEDENRVNESLISLARKHEVKIIATNNTFYIDKENSNAHDILLCVRDGEKQTTPIGRGRGYRYGLPNQEYYFKSGDEMKQLFANLPEAISNISEIVDKIEIYDLAREVLLPKFEIPEEFNDPEDEKDGGVRGENAYLRHLTFEGARRRYPVITEEIQERLDFELLTISNSGYPGYFLIVQDLIAEARSMGVSVGPGRGSAAGSVVAYCLKITNIDPLMYNLLFERFLNPDRVSLPDIDIDFDDEGRSSVMDYVIRKYGSKQVAQIITYGKMATKSAIRDTARVLDLPLFEADKIAKLIPGMMPSKWNLARFLNEKEDIIKKAVRPEEYDRIKELIGLANEDDLGGETIQQAKVLEGNLRNTGIHACGVIITPSDITDFVPVATAKDSDLYVTQFDNSVVESAGLLKMDFLGLKTLTLIKDTVKLVKYRSNIDLNPDEFPIDDVKTYELFQRGETVGIFQYESPGMQK
;
A
#
# COMPACT_ATOMS: atom_id res chain seq x y z
N GLY A 1 13.35 -8.13 49.78
CA GLY A 1 14.24 -8.51 50.14
C GLY A 1 15.01 -9.57 50.92
N LYS A 2 14.44 -10.77 51.18
CA LYS A 2 15.16 -11.87 51.84
C LYS A 2 15.30 -13.14 50.97
N ALA A 3 14.76 -13.12 49.74
CA ALA A 3 14.85 -14.24 48.83
C ALA A 3 16.24 -14.31 48.20
N LYS A 4 16.85 -15.52 48.18
CA LYS A 4 18.16 -15.78 47.57
C LYS A 4 18.01 -16.21 46.11
N PHE A 5 16.91 -16.85 45.74
CA PHE A 5 16.65 -17.46 44.45
C PHE A 5 15.22 -17.18 43.98
N ILE A 6 15.03 -17.18 42.68
CA ILE A 6 13.71 -17.30 42.04
C ILE A 6 13.58 -18.75 41.60
N VAL A 7 12.49 -19.41 42.00
CA VAL A 7 12.21 -20.81 41.64
C VAL A 7 10.96 -20.87 40.78
N GLY A 8 11.01 -21.64 39.69
CA GLY A 8 9.86 -21.75 38.78
C GLY A 8 10.01 -22.84 37.71
N GLN A 9 9.10 -22.88 36.79
CA GLN A 9 9.05 -23.74 35.62
C GLN A 9 9.05 -22.88 34.35
N ASN A 10 10.13 -22.88 33.56
CA ASN A 10 10.32 -22.01 32.42
C ASN A 10 10.36 -20.52 32.80
N LEU A 11 11.18 -20.20 33.80
CA LEU A 11 11.25 -18.89 34.45
C LEU A 11 11.56 -17.70 33.55
N GLY A 12 12.19 -17.92 32.41
CA GLY A 12 12.47 -16.81 31.46
C GLY A 12 11.22 -16.05 31.04
N PHE A 13 10.08 -16.72 30.92
CA PHE A 13 8.80 -16.11 30.60
C PHE A 13 8.27 -15.26 31.79
N ASP A 14 8.26 -15.83 32.99
CA ASP A 14 7.73 -15.15 34.19
C ASP A 14 8.57 -13.91 34.58
N ILE A 15 9.89 -14.00 34.49
CA ILE A 15 10.80 -12.89 34.77
C ILE A 15 10.59 -11.74 33.81
N ASN A 16 10.41 -12.05 32.51
CA ASN A 16 10.15 -11.03 31.48
C ASN A 16 8.80 -10.33 31.70
N ILE A 17 7.74 -11.08 31.99
CA ILE A 17 6.41 -10.50 32.29
C ILE A 17 6.47 -9.61 33.52
N MET A 18 7.04 -10.12 34.63
CA MET A 18 7.18 -9.33 35.86
C MET A 18 8.07 -8.10 35.65
N GLY A 19 9.13 -8.21 34.86
CA GLY A 19 9.96 -7.08 34.46
C GLY A 19 9.20 -6.00 33.72
N CYS A 20 8.31 -6.39 32.78
CA CYS A 20 7.42 -5.45 32.10
C CYS A 20 6.45 -4.76 33.08
N GLU A 21 5.87 -5.50 34.04
CA GLU A 21 4.96 -4.90 35.02
C GLU A 21 5.69 -3.92 35.96
N PHE A 22 6.89 -4.25 36.41
CA PHE A 22 7.71 -3.34 37.22
C PHE A 22 8.06 -2.06 36.42
N TYR A 23 8.40 -2.22 35.13
CA TYR A 23 8.65 -1.08 34.25
C TYR A 23 7.41 -0.19 34.11
N ARG A 24 6.23 -0.78 33.91
CA ARG A 24 4.95 -0.03 33.80
C ARG A 24 4.64 0.75 35.07
N MET A 25 4.95 0.18 36.21
CA MET A 25 4.70 0.79 37.54
C MET A 25 5.80 1.74 38.00
N GLY A 26 6.87 1.94 37.20
CA GLY A 26 8.03 2.73 37.59
C GLY A 26 8.79 2.17 38.79
N VAL A 27 8.73 0.85 39.04
CA VAL A 27 9.38 0.18 40.17
C VAL A 27 10.73 -0.37 39.73
N GLU A 28 11.80 0.10 40.33
CA GLU A 28 13.11 -0.53 40.17
C GLU A 28 13.10 -1.94 40.75
N SER A 29 13.55 -2.91 39.99
CA SER A 29 13.61 -4.31 40.38
C SER A 29 14.96 -4.94 40.11
N GLN A 30 15.45 -5.73 41.06
CA GLN A 30 16.67 -6.56 40.92
C GLN A 30 16.33 -7.98 40.45
N MET A 31 15.11 -8.24 40.02
CA MET A 31 14.61 -9.59 39.70
C MET A 31 15.43 -10.26 38.58
N SER A 32 15.85 -9.51 37.58
CA SER A 32 16.68 -10.01 36.47
C SER A 32 18.11 -10.40 36.89
N SER A 33 18.61 -9.90 38.02
CA SER A 33 19.95 -10.20 38.55
C SER A 33 19.95 -11.29 39.62
N MET A 34 18.78 -11.77 40.07
CA MET A 34 18.66 -12.83 41.04
C MET A 34 19.00 -14.19 40.42
N PRO A 35 19.73 -15.07 41.14
CA PRO A 35 19.94 -16.45 40.70
C PRO A 35 18.60 -17.18 40.54
N ILE A 36 18.48 -17.99 39.48
CA ILE A 36 17.28 -18.76 39.18
C ILE A 36 17.50 -20.26 39.33
N LEU A 37 16.46 -20.94 39.81
CA LEU A 37 16.38 -22.39 39.88
C LEU A 37 15.17 -22.86 39.10
N ASP A 38 15.40 -23.21 37.84
CA ASP A 38 14.35 -23.61 36.90
C ASP A 38 14.17 -25.13 36.94
N THR A 39 12.92 -25.59 37.02
CA THR A 39 12.57 -27.02 36.92
C THR A 39 12.43 -27.51 35.49
N CYS A 40 12.45 -26.60 34.48
CA CYS A 40 12.39 -26.89 33.04
C CYS A 40 13.78 -26.79 32.40
N THR A 41 14.62 -27.82 32.63
CA THR A 41 16.02 -27.85 32.21
C THR A 41 16.37 -29.08 31.36
N GLU A 42 17.55 -29.08 30.73
CA GLU A 42 18.06 -30.26 30.03
C GLU A 42 18.29 -31.46 31.01
N VAL A 43 18.55 -31.19 32.28
CA VAL A 43 18.68 -32.23 33.31
C VAL A 43 17.36 -32.93 33.54
N THR A 44 16.27 -32.17 33.72
CA THR A 44 14.93 -32.75 33.89
C THR A 44 14.42 -33.39 32.62
N ALA A 45 14.74 -32.85 31.43
CA ALA A 45 14.45 -33.49 30.14
C ALA A 45 15.13 -34.86 30.00
N SER A 46 16.38 -34.96 30.48
CA SER A 46 17.14 -36.22 30.47
C SER A 46 16.59 -37.26 31.44
N LEU A 47 15.93 -36.81 32.51
CA LEU A 47 15.24 -37.73 33.47
C LEU A 47 13.98 -38.31 32.84
N LEU A 48 13.19 -37.49 32.14
CA LEU A 48 11.91 -37.92 31.52
C LEU A 48 12.10 -38.63 30.21
N LYS A 49 13.16 -38.33 29.45
CA LYS A 49 13.48 -38.89 28.13
C LYS A 49 12.35 -38.79 27.10
N LEU A 50 11.59 -37.72 27.12
CA LEU A 50 10.48 -37.47 26.20
C LEU A 50 11.00 -37.20 24.77
N PRO A 51 10.41 -37.83 23.74
CA PRO A 51 10.82 -37.60 22.35
C PRO A 51 10.38 -36.21 21.86
N GLY A 52 11.05 -35.67 20.85
CA GLY A 52 10.63 -34.42 20.16
C GLY A 52 11.45 -33.18 20.48
N GLY A 53 12.61 -33.30 21.13
CA GLY A 53 13.56 -32.18 21.30
C GLY A 53 14.31 -31.85 19.99
N ARG A 54 14.72 -30.61 19.82
CA ARG A 54 15.50 -30.16 18.66
C ARG A 54 16.95 -30.64 18.73
N GLY A 55 17.55 -30.99 17.60
CA GLY A 55 18.98 -31.33 17.51
C GLY A 55 19.34 -32.66 18.17
N GLY A 56 18.42 -33.64 18.27
CA GLY A 56 18.69 -34.94 18.88
C GLY A 56 18.63 -34.96 20.41
N LYS A 57 18.24 -33.86 21.06
CA LYS A 57 18.04 -33.74 22.50
C LYS A 57 16.64 -34.23 22.90
N PHE A 58 16.43 -34.47 24.19
CA PHE A 58 15.09 -34.74 24.70
C PHE A 58 14.24 -33.46 24.76
N LYS A 59 12.94 -33.62 24.68
CA LYS A 59 11.99 -32.50 24.85
C LYS A 59 12.03 -31.98 26.28
N LEU A 60 12.11 -30.66 26.48
CA LEU A 60 11.94 -30.04 27.79
C LEU A 60 10.54 -30.34 28.34
N PRO A 61 10.40 -30.75 29.61
CA PRO A 61 9.12 -31.16 30.13
C PRO A 61 8.22 -29.97 30.46
N THR A 62 6.92 -30.12 30.14
CA THR A 62 5.90 -29.25 30.76
C THR A 62 5.75 -29.55 32.23
N LEU A 63 5.16 -28.64 33.02
CA LEU A 63 4.90 -28.84 34.45
C LEU A 63 4.06 -30.10 34.70
N THR A 64 3.04 -30.35 33.86
CA THR A 64 2.18 -31.54 33.96
C THR A 64 2.95 -32.82 33.67
N GLU A 65 3.84 -32.84 32.69
CA GLU A 65 4.69 -34.00 32.35
C GLU A 65 5.69 -34.28 33.49
N LEU A 66 6.33 -33.24 34.04
CA LEU A 66 7.25 -33.34 35.15
C LEU A 66 6.55 -33.86 36.42
N HIS A 67 5.38 -33.27 36.76
CA HIS A 67 4.59 -33.69 37.91
C HIS A 67 4.12 -35.15 37.77
N SER A 68 3.65 -35.53 36.57
CA SER A 68 3.25 -36.91 36.30
C SER A 68 4.39 -37.92 36.44
N TYR A 69 5.60 -37.56 36.00
CA TYR A 69 6.80 -38.37 36.17
C TYR A 69 7.22 -38.53 37.64
N LEU A 70 7.19 -37.43 38.38
CA LEU A 70 7.65 -37.43 39.79
C LEU A 70 6.68 -38.11 40.75
N PHE A 71 5.36 -38.01 40.50
CA PHE A 71 4.30 -38.41 41.42
C PHE A 71 3.32 -39.48 40.82
N ASN A 72 3.61 -40.01 39.63
CA ASN A 72 2.80 -40.98 38.91
C ASN A 72 1.34 -40.53 38.65
N LYS A 73 1.07 -39.24 38.66
CA LYS A 73 -0.24 -38.62 38.39
C LYS A 73 -0.11 -37.19 37.96
N PRO A 74 -0.94 -36.66 37.05
CA PRO A 74 -1.00 -35.26 36.79
C PRO A 74 -1.56 -34.50 38.01
N PHE A 75 -1.33 -33.17 38.08
CA PHE A 75 -2.00 -32.32 39.05
C PHE A 75 -3.30 -31.80 38.46
N GLY A 76 -4.28 -31.51 39.33
CA GLY A 76 -5.55 -30.91 38.91
C GLY A 76 -5.45 -29.41 38.66
N GLU A 77 -6.40 -28.88 37.90
CA GLU A 77 -6.54 -27.46 37.61
C GLU A 77 -5.29 -26.79 37.02
N ALA A 78 -4.60 -27.49 36.08
CA ALA A 78 -3.53 -26.93 35.31
C ALA A 78 -3.98 -25.62 34.62
N HIS A 79 -3.12 -24.62 34.60
CA HIS A 79 -3.37 -23.22 34.19
C HIS A 79 -4.12 -22.35 35.22
N ASN A 80 -4.27 -22.84 36.42
CA ASN A 80 -4.61 -22.03 37.59
C ASN A 80 -3.31 -21.62 38.31
N ALA A 81 -3.07 -20.32 38.46
CA ALA A 81 -1.82 -19.82 39.03
C ALA A 81 -1.46 -20.45 40.38
N THR A 82 -2.41 -20.66 41.31
CA THR A 82 -2.17 -21.28 42.60
C THR A 82 -1.85 -22.77 42.48
N ALA A 83 -2.55 -23.50 41.59
CA ALA A 83 -2.27 -24.91 41.32
C ALA A 83 -0.92 -25.11 40.64
N ASP A 84 -0.56 -24.22 39.70
CA ASP A 84 0.74 -24.25 39.02
C ASP A 84 1.89 -23.95 39.98
N VAL A 85 1.75 -22.95 40.90
CA VAL A 85 2.73 -22.66 41.95
C VAL A 85 2.86 -23.84 42.90
N GLU A 86 1.78 -24.47 43.35
CA GLU A 86 1.82 -25.63 44.20
C GLU A 86 2.51 -26.81 43.49
N ALA A 87 2.16 -27.11 42.26
CA ALA A 87 2.76 -28.17 41.45
C ALA A 87 4.26 -27.93 41.24
N THR A 88 4.64 -26.68 40.88
CA THR A 88 6.05 -26.28 40.71
C THR A 88 6.84 -26.45 42.01
N THR A 89 6.32 -25.94 43.09
CA THR A 89 6.99 -26.06 44.41
C THR A 89 7.15 -27.52 44.82
N ARG A 90 6.12 -28.35 44.61
CA ARG A 90 6.19 -29.80 44.85
C ARG A 90 7.26 -30.49 44.01
N CYS A 91 7.25 -30.21 42.69
CA CYS A 91 8.24 -30.74 41.75
C CYS A 91 9.67 -30.33 42.18
N PHE A 92 9.88 -29.05 42.51
CA PHE A 92 11.17 -28.54 42.92
C PHE A 92 11.69 -29.24 44.21
N LEU A 93 10.87 -29.36 45.22
CA LEU A 93 11.23 -30.03 46.47
C LEU A 93 11.49 -31.53 46.28
N GLU A 94 10.70 -32.19 45.38
CA GLU A 94 10.92 -33.59 45.04
C GLU A 94 12.22 -33.80 44.24
N LEU A 95 12.58 -32.89 43.37
CA LEU A 95 13.86 -32.88 42.64
C LEU A 95 15.05 -32.71 43.61
N ILE A 96 14.92 -31.88 44.64
CA ILE A 96 15.92 -31.77 45.73
C ILE A 96 16.02 -33.10 46.49
N ARG A 97 14.89 -33.69 46.88
CA ARG A 97 14.85 -34.99 47.56
C ARG A 97 15.52 -36.09 46.76
N ARG A 98 15.35 -36.09 45.45
CA ARG A 98 15.99 -37.03 44.52
C ARG A 98 17.45 -36.69 44.21
N GLY A 99 17.95 -35.54 44.66
CA GLY A 99 19.34 -35.10 44.45
C GLY A 99 19.65 -34.63 43.03
N VAL A 100 18.64 -34.11 42.36
CA VAL A 100 18.78 -33.55 41.01
C VAL A 100 19.44 -32.17 41.06
N PHE A 101 19.09 -31.36 42.04
CA PHE A 101 19.82 -30.11 42.38
C PHE A 101 20.99 -30.40 43.31
N THR A 102 22.12 -29.76 43.06
CA THR A 102 23.35 -29.90 43.85
C THR A 102 23.35 -28.93 45.04
N LYS A 103 24.20 -29.17 46.00
CA LYS A 103 24.37 -28.29 47.16
C LYS A 103 24.96 -26.93 46.77
N GLU A 104 25.78 -26.94 45.74
CA GLU A 104 26.38 -25.74 45.15
C GLU A 104 25.33 -24.85 44.49
N GLU A 105 24.42 -25.45 43.68
CA GLU A 105 23.31 -24.74 43.06
C GLU A 105 22.34 -24.13 44.07
N LEU A 106 22.12 -24.83 45.17
CA LEU A 106 21.23 -24.37 46.27
C LEU A 106 21.92 -23.46 47.28
N ASP A 107 23.23 -23.26 47.20
CA ASP A 107 24.05 -22.53 48.18
C ASP A 107 23.76 -22.97 49.60
N VAL A 108 23.85 -24.29 49.89
CA VAL A 108 23.54 -24.90 51.18
C VAL A 108 24.64 -25.86 51.64
N PRO A 109 24.81 -26.05 52.96
CA PRO A 109 25.74 -27.05 53.52
C PRO A 109 25.37 -28.49 53.15
N SER A 110 26.34 -29.38 53.02
CA SER A 110 26.12 -30.82 52.71
C SER A 110 25.19 -31.51 53.76
N SER A 111 25.19 -31.10 55.00
CA SER A 111 24.27 -31.57 56.03
C SER A 111 22.80 -31.27 55.72
N TYR A 112 22.52 -30.23 54.91
CA TYR A 112 21.16 -29.86 54.53
C TYR A 112 20.46 -31.00 53.77
N PHE A 113 21.12 -31.62 52.81
CA PHE A 113 20.53 -32.71 52.04
C PHE A 113 20.21 -33.93 52.90
N GLN A 114 21.07 -34.26 53.84
CA GLN A 114 20.84 -35.38 54.77
C GLN A 114 19.67 -35.09 55.70
N ASP A 115 19.58 -33.88 56.20
CA ASP A 115 18.49 -33.41 57.05
C ASP A 115 17.18 -33.34 56.28
N PHE A 116 17.22 -32.78 55.07
CA PHE A 116 16.04 -32.68 54.19
C PHE A 116 15.49 -34.06 53.82
N LYS A 117 16.36 -35.02 53.43
CA LYS A 117 15.94 -36.38 53.07
C LYS A 117 15.41 -37.14 54.28
N SER A 118 16.03 -36.94 55.47
CA SER A 118 15.55 -37.57 56.68
C SER A 118 14.19 -37.10 57.12
N LYS A 119 13.88 -35.80 56.88
CA LYS A 119 12.60 -35.21 57.20
C LYS A 119 11.54 -35.53 56.14
N ASN A 120 11.96 -35.90 54.93
CA ASN A 120 11.09 -36.25 53.83
C ASN A 120 11.42 -37.65 53.24
N PRO A 121 11.16 -38.73 54.03
CA PRO A 121 11.54 -40.11 53.62
C PRO A 121 10.74 -40.63 52.44
N THR A 122 9.55 -40.06 52.18
CA THR A 122 8.64 -40.39 51.05
C THR A 122 8.52 -39.25 50.09
N GLU A 123 7.76 -39.40 49.03
CA GLU A 123 7.47 -38.32 48.09
C GLU A 123 6.87 -37.06 48.77
N ILE A 124 7.17 -35.88 48.22
CA ILE A 124 6.68 -34.61 48.76
C ILE A 124 5.15 -34.56 48.66
N LYS A 125 4.48 -34.37 49.81
CA LYS A 125 3.01 -34.24 49.85
C LYS A 125 2.53 -32.91 49.28
N LEU A 126 1.21 -32.81 49.07
CA LEU A 126 0.55 -31.52 48.72
C LEU A 126 0.84 -30.50 49.85
N ILE A 127 1.18 -29.29 49.42
CA ILE A 127 1.50 -28.16 50.30
C ILE A 127 0.20 -27.53 50.82
N GLY A 128 -0.88 -27.59 50.03
CA GLY A 128 -2.21 -27.12 50.42
C GLY A 128 -2.34 -25.61 50.37
N LEU A 129 -1.85 -25.00 49.29
CA LEU A 129 -2.04 -23.58 49.05
C LEU A 129 -3.52 -23.25 48.91
N LYS A 130 -3.98 -22.18 49.56
CA LYS A 130 -5.36 -21.73 49.46
C LYS A 130 -5.58 -21.03 48.13
N HIS A 131 -6.49 -21.55 47.33
CA HIS A 131 -6.92 -20.93 46.10
C HIS A 131 -7.75 -19.66 46.37
N ILE A 132 -7.39 -18.55 45.75
CA ILE A 132 -8.19 -17.34 45.70
C ILE A 132 -8.71 -17.21 44.27
N ASN A 133 -10.04 -17.19 44.11
CA ASN A 133 -10.63 -16.89 42.81
C ASN A 133 -10.29 -15.43 42.44
N LEU A 134 -9.34 -15.28 41.52
CA LEU A 134 -8.88 -13.95 41.09
C LEU A 134 -10.00 -13.10 40.48
N LYS A 135 -10.99 -13.73 39.84
CA LYS A 135 -12.13 -13.03 39.30
C LYS A 135 -13.00 -12.44 40.43
N GLU A 136 -13.32 -13.23 41.43
CA GLU A 136 -14.07 -12.75 42.60
C GLU A 136 -13.25 -11.72 43.42
N ALA A 137 -11.93 -11.88 43.53
CA ALA A 137 -11.07 -10.91 44.19
C ALA A 137 -11.00 -9.60 43.40
N SER A 138 -10.87 -9.68 42.06
CA SER A 138 -10.89 -8.52 41.19
C SER A 138 -12.24 -7.80 41.21
N ASP A 139 -13.34 -8.54 41.21
CA ASP A 139 -14.68 -7.96 41.31
C ASP A 139 -14.92 -7.30 42.67
N LYS A 140 -14.42 -7.87 43.73
CA LYS A 140 -14.44 -7.25 45.08
C LYS A 140 -13.57 -5.99 45.15
N ILE A 141 -12.41 -5.99 44.53
CA ILE A 141 -11.54 -4.81 44.43
C ILE A 141 -12.22 -3.73 43.58
N ARG A 142 -12.80 -4.08 42.43
CA ARG A 142 -13.57 -3.16 41.59
C ARG A 142 -14.77 -2.56 42.35
N GLN A 143 -15.46 -3.36 43.15
CA GLN A 143 -16.55 -2.87 44.03
C GLN A 143 -16.05 -1.98 45.19
N GLN A 144 -14.87 -2.25 45.78
CA GLN A 144 -14.28 -1.46 46.87
C GLN A 144 -13.69 -0.12 46.42
N PHE A 145 -13.09 -0.08 45.21
CA PHE A 145 -12.48 1.16 44.71
C PHE A 145 -13.45 2.00 43.88
N GLY A 146 -14.69 1.53 43.72
CA GLY A 146 -15.73 2.19 42.90
C GLY A 146 -15.22 2.48 41.48
N GLU A 147 -15.93 2.11 40.49
CA GLU A 147 -15.67 2.70 39.18
C GLU A 147 -15.54 4.21 39.39
N LYS A 148 -14.33 4.77 39.17
CA LYS A 148 -14.22 6.18 38.84
C LYS A 148 -14.89 6.33 37.49
N GLN A 149 -16.20 6.32 37.49
CA GLN A 149 -16.93 6.79 36.32
C GLN A 149 -16.44 8.22 36.10
N ALA A 150 -15.87 8.46 34.95
CA ALA A 150 -15.72 9.83 34.48
C ALA A 150 -17.09 10.53 34.74
N PRO A 151 -17.13 11.73 35.30
CA PRO A 151 -18.36 12.37 35.73
C PRO A 151 -19.36 12.28 34.60
N ALA A 152 -20.44 11.54 34.82
CA ALA A 152 -21.47 11.32 33.81
C ALA A 152 -22.03 12.71 33.47
N VAL A 153 -21.78 13.15 32.22
CA VAL A 153 -22.33 14.41 31.70
C VAL A 153 -23.83 14.43 32.00
N SER A 154 -24.33 15.46 32.66
CA SER A 154 -25.73 15.55 33.04
C SER A 154 -26.63 15.51 31.81
N LYS A 155 -27.86 15.03 31.93
CA LYS A 155 -28.83 15.01 30.81
C LYS A 155 -29.05 16.41 30.22
N GLN A 156 -28.94 17.45 31.05
CA GLN A 156 -29.06 18.84 30.62
C GLN A 156 -27.85 19.29 29.80
N GLU A 157 -26.65 19.04 30.27
CA GLU A 157 -25.38 19.32 29.57
C GLU A 157 -25.29 18.55 28.24
N LEU A 158 -25.72 17.27 28.21
CA LEU A 158 -25.78 16.49 26.98
C LEU A 158 -26.76 17.11 25.95
N SER A 159 -27.88 17.68 26.45
CA SER A 159 -28.85 18.37 25.61
C SER A 159 -28.33 19.70 25.06
N GLU A 160 -27.55 20.44 25.86
CA GLU A 160 -26.89 21.69 25.47
C GLU A 160 -25.77 21.42 24.45
N ASN A 161 -24.92 20.41 24.68
CA ASN A 161 -23.89 19.98 23.76
C ASN A 161 -24.50 19.57 22.40
N LYS A 162 -25.58 18.83 22.38
CA LYS A 162 -26.27 18.47 21.13
C LYS A 162 -26.73 19.69 20.34
N LYS A 163 -27.23 20.75 21.03
CA LYS A 163 -27.61 22.00 20.35
C LYS A 163 -26.40 22.72 19.72
N VAL A 164 -25.26 22.75 20.41
CA VAL A 164 -24.02 23.35 19.89
C VAL A 164 -23.54 22.58 18.66
N LEU A 165 -23.67 21.24 18.65
CA LEU A 165 -23.21 20.40 17.56
C LEU A 165 -24.13 20.42 16.32
N VAL A 166 -25.37 20.93 16.40
CA VAL A 166 -26.30 20.98 15.26
C VAL A 166 -25.66 21.69 14.06
N ASP A 167 -25.06 22.85 14.28
CA ASP A 167 -24.48 23.70 13.23
C ASP A 167 -23.01 23.39 12.96
N THR A 168 -22.38 22.49 13.72
CA THR A 168 -20.98 22.10 13.54
C THR A 168 -20.87 21.09 12.41
N GLN A 169 -19.97 21.30 11.46
CA GLN A 169 -19.70 20.35 10.39
C GLN A 169 -18.70 19.30 10.85
N PHE A 170 -18.95 18.05 10.47
CA PHE A 170 -18.02 16.93 10.69
C PHE A 170 -17.27 16.60 9.40
N VAL A 171 -15.99 16.26 9.52
CA VAL A 171 -15.15 15.81 8.42
C VAL A 171 -14.38 14.56 8.84
N HIS A 172 -14.39 13.55 8.00
CA HIS A 172 -13.56 12.37 8.20
C HIS A 172 -12.08 12.67 7.90
N LEU A 173 -11.23 12.55 8.91
CA LEU A 173 -9.79 12.80 8.81
C LEU A 173 -8.93 11.53 8.76
N HIS A 174 -9.53 10.35 8.93
CA HIS A 174 -8.82 9.07 8.97
C HIS A 174 -9.57 8.00 8.16
N ASN A 175 -9.27 7.93 6.85
CA ASN A 175 -9.92 6.99 5.94
C ASN A 175 -8.88 6.23 5.11
N HIS A 176 -9.11 4.93 4.96
CA HIS A 176 -8.31 4.07 4.10
C HIS A 176 -9.06 3.77 2.80
N THR A 177 -8.33 3.86 1.67
CA THR A 177 -8.86 3.50 0.36
C THR A 177 -8.33 2.15 -0.10
N GLN A 178 -8.76 1.70 -1.29
CA GLN A 178 -8.23 0.49 -1.91
C GLN A 178 -6.70 0.51 -2.12
N PHE A 179 -6.05 1.68 -2.01
CA PHE A 179 -4.60 1.82 -2.06
C PHE A 179 -3.90 1.43 -0.74
N SER A 180 -4.65 1.25 0.34
CA SER A 180 -4.28 0.35 1.45
C SER A 180 -4.57 -1.08 0.98
N VAL A 181 -3.68 -1.62 0.13
CA VAL A 181 -3.92 -2.81 -0.69
C VAL A 181 -4.34 -4.02 0.15
N LEU A 182 -5.48 -4.63 -0.20
CA LEU A 182 -6.11 -5.74 0.52
C LEU A 182 -6.50 -5.41 1.98
N GLN A 183 -6.67 -4.12 2.31
CA GLN A 183 -7.04 -3.69 3.66
C GLN A 183 -8.27 -2.79 3.69
N SER A 184 -8.68 -2.23 2.55
CA SER A 184 -9.90 -1.41 2.44
C SER A 184 -10.62 -1.71 1.12
N THR A 185 -11.96 -1.62 1.15
CA THR A 185 -12.80 -1.78 -0.05
C THR A 185 -13.20 -0.44 -0.68
N ILE A 186 -12.75 0.69 -0.13
CA ILE A 186 -13.16 2.02 -0.57
C ILE A 186 -12.39 2.44 -1.82
N SER A 187 -13.07 2.61 -2.95
CA SER A 187 -12.46 3.29 -4.11
C SER A 187 -12.44 4.81 -3.90
N ILE A 188 -11.50 5.51 -4.55
CA ILE A 188 -11.42 6.99 -4.51
C ILE A 188 -12.78 7.61 -4.88
N ALA A 189 -13.38 7.17 -5.98
CA ALA A 189 -14.67 7.68 -6.43
C ALA A 189 -15.80 7.45 -5.40
N ALA A 190 -15.79 6.31 -4.69
CA ALA A 190 -16.77 6.03 -3.64
C ALA A 190 -16.58 6.95 -2.42
N LEU A 191 -15.32 7.20 -2.02
CA LEU A 191 -15.00 8.12 -0.92
C LEU A 191 -15.47 9.55 -1.23
N VAL A 192 -15.11 10.07 -2.40
CA VAL A 192 -15.51 11.42 -2.85
C VAL A 192 -17.05 11.54 -2.93
N LYS A 193 -17.71 10.52 -3.50
CA LYS A 193 -19.16 10.48 -3.60
C LYS A 193 -19.86 10.47 -2.22
N ALA A 194 -19.37 9.64 -1.29
CA ALA A 194 -19.94 9.54 0.06
C ALA A 194 -19.81 10.87 0.83
N ALA A 195 -18.64 11.52 0.76
CA ALA A 195 -18.42 12.84 1.37
C ALA A 195 -19.32 13.92 0.75
N ALA A 196 -19.44 13.92 -0.60
CA ALA A 196 -20.31 14.86 -1.32
C ALA A 196 -21.79 14.68 -0.96
N GLN A 197 -22.28 13.45 -0.89
CA GLN A 197 -23.67 13.15 -0.48
C GLN A 197 -24.00 13.65 0.92
N GLN A 198 -23.01 13.67 1.80
CA GLN A 198 -23.15 14.18 3.16
C GLN A 198 -22.81 15.68 3.28
N LYS A 199 -22.54 16.37 2.15
CA LYS A 199 -22.21 17.79 2.10
C LYS A 199 -21.03 18.17 3.00
N MET A 200 -20.03 17.26 3.13
CA MET A 200 -18.84 17.54 3.92
C MET A 200 -17.94 18.59 3.22
N PRO A 201 -17.43 19.62 3.95
CA PRO A 201 -16.58 20.66 3.35
C PRO A 201 -15.17 20.19 3.03
N ALA A 202 -14.78 19.01 3.51
CA ALA A 202 -13.51 18.37 3.25
C ALA A 202 -13.61 16.85 3.48
N VAL A 203 -12.64 16.11 3.00
CA VAL A 203 -12.44 14.68 3.33
C VAL A 203 -10.97 14.35 3.25
N ALA A 204 -10.47 13.48 4.12
CA ALA A 204 -9.08 13.03 4.09
C ALA A 204 -8.97 11.64 3.46
N MET A 205 -7.79 11.39 2.85
CA MET A 205 -7.31 10.09 2.45
C MET A 205 -5.99 9.82 3.20
N THR A 206 -5.93 8.74 3.96
CA THR A 206 -4.81 8.42 4.86
C THR A 206 -4.39 6.96 4.74
N ASP A 207 -4.01 6.54 3.53
CA ASP A 207 -3.61 5.17 3.25
C ASP A 207 -2.31 4.77 3.98
N HIS A 208 -2.11 3.47 4.20
CA HIS A 208 -0.95 2.92 4.90
C HIS A 208 0.35 3.15 4.12
N ALA A 209 1.20 4.00 4.66
CA ALA A 209 2.58 4.28 4.24
C ALA A 209 2.76 4.67 2.77
N ASN A 210 1.70 4.93 2.00
CA ASN A 210 1.79 5.29 0.60
C ASN A 210 0.87 6.45 0.21
N LEU A 211 1.16 7.05 -0.94
CA LEU A 211 0.39 8.13 -1.57
C LEU A 211 -0.10 7.72 -2.98
N MET A 212 -0.24 6.42 -3.21
CA MET A 212 -0.60 5.84 -4.51
C MET A 212 -1.89 6.42 -5.08
N GLY A 213 -2.88 6.69 -4.22
CA GLY A 213 -4.17 7.28 -4.59
C GLY A 213 -4.21 8.81 -4.64
N ALA A 214 -3.16 9.51 -4.20
CA ALA A 214 -3.20 10.95 -3.94
C ALA A 214 -3.57 11.78 -5.19
N PHE A 215 -2.97 11.48 -6.33
CA PHE A 215 -3.26 12.19 -7.57
C PHE A 215 -4.72 12.02 -8.00
N HIS A 216 -5.22 10.78 -8.00
CA HIS A 216 -6.61 10.48 -8.34
C HIS A 216 -7.57 11.18 -7.36
N PHE A 217 -7.26 11.15 -6.07
CA PHE A 217 -8.08 11.74 -5.03
C PHE A 217 -8.21 13.26 -5.18
N VAL A 218 -7.09 13.97 -5.32
CA VAL A 218 -7.09 15.44 -5.51
C VAL A 218 -7.83 15.79 -6.81
N ARG A 219 -7.50 15.12 -7.91
CA ARG A 219 -8.13 15.34 -9.21
C ARG A 219 -9.65 15.16 -9.16
N ASP A 220 -10.13 14.07 -8.57
CA ASP A 220 -11.56 13.73 -8.54
C ASP A 220 -12.35 14.74 -7.68
N ILE A 221 -11.75 15.25 -6.57
CA ILE A 221 -12.36 16.33 -5.77
C ILE A 221 -12.37 17.64 -6.56
N LEU A 222 -11.29 18.01 -7.24
CA LEU A 222 -11.26 19.22 -8.06
C LEU A 222 -12.28 19.17 -9.21
N PHE A 223 -12.50 18.00 -9.81
CA PHE A 223 -13.58 17.82 -10.79
C PHE A 223 -14.96 17.96 -10.15
N HIS A 224 -15.17 17.38 -8.96
CA HIS A 224 -16.41 17.56 -8.22
C HIS A 224 -16.66 19.05 -7.94
N ASN A 225 -15.66 19.80 -7.48
CA ASN A 225 -15.78 21.21 -7.17
C ASN A 225 -16.15 22.06 -8.39
N LYS A 226 -15.52 21.83 -9.55
CA LYS A 226 -15.89 22.48 -10.81
C LYS A 226 -17.36 22.20 -11.19
N ALA A 227 -17.81 20.96 -11.02
CA ALA A 227 -19.19 20.60 -11.31
C ALA A 227 -20.17 21.24 -10.31
N ALA A 228 -19.82 21.30 -9.03
CA ALA A 228 -20.58 21.95 -7.96
C ALA A 228 -20.73 23.46 -8.22
N GLU A 229 -19.61 24.13 -8.54
CA GLU A 229 -19.59 25.55 -8.88
C GLU A 229 -20.46 25.87 -10.09
N ALA A 230 -20.40 25.05 -11.15
CA ALA A 230 -21.23 25.22 -12.35
C ALA A 230 -22.72 25.06 -12.04
N LYS A 231 -23.09 24.09 -11.19
CA LYS A 231 -24.49 23.90 -10.76
C LYS A 231 -24.97 25.06 -9.87
N ASN A 232 -24.14 25.52 -8.92
CA ASN A 232 -24.47 26.65 -8.07
C ASN A 232 -24.66 27.94 -8.88
N LYS A 233 -23.79 28.16 -9.87
CA LYS A 233 -23.93 29.30 -10.80
C LYS A 233 -25.25 29.24 -11.57
N ALA A 234 -25.59 28.09 -12.12
CA ALA A 234 -26.86 27.89 -12.84
C ALA A 234 -28.08 28.08 -11.91
N ALA A 235 -28.03 27.60 -10.66
CA ALA A 235 -29.08 27.82 -9.66
C ALA A 235 -29.30 29.32 -9.38
N ILE A 236 -28.20 30.07 -9.15
CA ILE A 236 -28.24 31.53 -8.95
C ILE A 236 -28.86 32.27 -10.15
N GLU A 237 -28.43 31.90 -11.37
CA GLU A 237 -28.99 32.47 -12.62
C GLU A 237 -30.50 32.15 -12.77
N ASN A 238 -30.99 31.05 -12.22
CA ASN A 238 -32.41 30.68 -12.20
C ASN A 238 -33.19 31.26 -10.99
N GLY A 239 -32.53 32.00 -10.08
CA GLY A 239 -33.14 32.57 -8.87
C GLY A 239 -33.33 31.53 -7.75
N GLU A 240 -32.60 30.41 -7.79
CA GLU A 240 -32.60 29.36 -6.78
C GLU A 240 -31.38 29.52 -5.84
N GLU A 241 -31.48 28.99 -4.62
CA GLU A 241 -30.33 28.99 -3.70
C GLU A 241 -29.30 27.91 -4.10
N PRO A 242 -27.99 28.20 -4.01
CA PRO A 242 -26.95 27.24 -4.23
C PRO A 242 -26.95 26.13 -3.17
N THR A 243 -26.96 24.88 -3.57
CA THR A 243 -27.07 23.73 -2.67
C THR A 243 -25.85 22.83 -2.63
N GLU A 244 -24.95 22.92 -3.60
CA GLU A 244 -23.75 22.09 -3.69
C GLU A 244 -22.62 22.68 -2.83
N VAL A 245 -21.91 21.83 -2.13
CA VAL A 245 -20.80 22.20 -1.25
C VAL A 245 -19.48 21.75 -1.87
N PRO A 246 -18.59 22.72 -2.28
CA PRO A 246 -17.22 22.36 -2.66
C PRO A 246 -16.46 21.74 -1.49
N MET A 247 -15.53 20.80 -1.80
CA MET A 247 -14.76 20.09 -0.80
C MET A 247 -13.27 20.41 -0.88
N LYS A 248 -12.58 20.42 0.26
CA LYS A 248 -11.12 20.42 0.33
C LYS A 248 -10.59 18.99 0.30
N PRO A 249 -9.66 18.64 -0.60
CA PRO A 249 -8.92 17.38 -0.52
C PRO A 249 -7.86 17.48 0.59
N ILE A 250 -7.92 16.58 1.58
CA ILE A 250 -6.89 16.48 2.62
C ILE A 250 -6.04 15.26 2.31
N VAL A 251 -4.85 15.49 1.78
CA VAL A 251 -3.91 14.39 1.53
C VAL A 251 -3.14 14.09 2.80
N GLY A 252 -3.23 12.86 3.25
CA GLY A 252 -2.51 12.34 4.39
C GLY A 252 -1.96 10.94 4.12
N CYS A 253 -1.27 10.41 5.11
CA CYS A 253 -0.69 9.07 5.09
C CYS A 253 -0.59 8.54 6.53
N GLU A 254 -0.99 7.31 6.75
CA GLU A 254 -0.76 6.61 8.02
C GLU A 254 0.55 5.86 7.96
N PHE A 255 1.59 6.40 8.58
CA PHE A 255 2.94 5.84 8.58
C PHE A 255 3.16 4.83 9.69
N PHE A 256 4.04 3.86 9.44
CA PHE A 256 4.60 2.95 10.44
C PHE A 256 5.89 3.57 10.99
N VAL A 257 5.83 4.13 12.19
CA VAL A 257 6.94 4.84 12.84
C VAL A 257 7.65 3.92 13.81
N CYS A 258 8.84 3.44 13.44
CA CYS A 258 9.67 2.52 14.23
C CYS A 258 10.81 3.24 14.94
N GLU A 259 11.58 2.53 15.74
CA GLU A 259 12.75 3.06 16.46
C GLU A 259 13.88 3.47 15.50
N ASP A 260 14.23 2.60 14.56
CA ASP A 260 15.23 2.83 13.52
C ASP A 260 14.79 2.13 12.23
N HIS A 261 14.39 2.92 11.22
CA HIS A 261 13.88 2.39 9.95
C HIS A 261 14.93 1.61 9.15
N LYS A 262 16.22 1.86 9.38
CA LYS A 262 17.33 1.16 8.70
C LYS A 262 17.66 -0.18 9.34
N ASN A 263 17.28 -0.39 10.59
CA ASN A 263 17.51 -1.65 11.28
C ASN A 263 16.56 -2.75 10.78
N LYS A 264 17.11 -3.76 10.11
CA LYS A 264 16.39 -4.94 9.59
C LYS A 264 16.72 -6.23 10.35
N SER A 265 17.47 -6.13 11.48
CA SER A 265 17.84 -7.29 12.31
C SER A 265 16.75 -7.69 13.30
N VAL A 266 15.90 -6.76 13.70
CA VAL A 266 14.79 -6.97 14.64
C VAL A 266 13.48 -6.61 13.95
N LYS A 267 12.43 -7.44 14.14
CA LYS A 267 11.10 -7.15 13.64
C LYS A 267 10.46 -6.06 14.49
N ASP A 268 10.48 -4.85 13.99
CA ASP A 268 9.80 -3.69 14.54
C ASP A 268 8.90 -3.09 13.43
N ASN A 269 7.61 -3.32 13.50
CA ASN A 269 6.66 -2.78 12.54
C ASN A 269 6.31 -1.30 12.82
N GLY A 270 6.76 -0.76 13.96
CA GLY A 270 6.46 0.61 14.36
C GLY A 270 5.02 0.85 14.81
N TYR A 271 4.74 2.11 15.14
CA TYR A 271 3.42 2.60 15.52
C TYR A 271 2.74 3.27 14.32
N GLN A 272 1.42 3.17 14.23
CA GLN A 272 0.62 3.82 13.19
C GLN A 272 0.33 5.27 13.57
N ILE A 273 0.87 6.21 12.81
CA ILE A 273 0.72 7.66 13.03
C ILE A 273 0.21 8.31 11.75
N VAL A 274 -0.84 9.11 11.87
CA VAL A 274 -1.44 9.81 10.74
C VAL A 274 -0.81 11.19 10.58
N LEU A 275 -0.29 11.45 9.38
CA LEU A 275 0.28 12.73 8.98
C LEU A 275 -0.56 13.32 7.86
N LEU A 276 -0.99 14.59 8.00
CA LEU A 276 -1.79 15.31 7.01
C LEU A 276 -1.00 16.49 6.46
N ALA A 277 -1.03 16.71 5.15
CA ALA A 277 -0.39 17.84 4.50
C ALA A 277 -1.25 19.10 4.58
N LYS A 278 -0.71 20.22 5.08
CA LYS A 278 -1.39 21.52 5.08
C LYS A 278 -1.35 22.18 3.70
N THR A 279 -0.23 22.08 3.02
CA THR A 279 0.07 22.76 1.76
C THR A 279 0.63 21.78 0.73
N LYS A 280 0.83 22.24 -0.50
CA LYS A 280 1.54 21.47 -1.54
C LYS A 280 2.95 21.06 -1.09
N LYS A 281 3.65 21.92 -0.32
CA LYS A 281 4.95 21.58 0.28
C LYS A 281 4.84 20.44 1.28
N GLY A 282 3.81 20.47 2.15
CA GLY A 282 3.51 19.36 3.06
C GLY A 282 3.25 18.06 2.31
N TYR A 283 2.52 18.10 1.19
CA TYR A 283 2.36 16.93 0.32
C TYR A 283 3.70 16.39 -0.20
N HIS A 284 4.61 17.24 -0.67
CA HIS A 284 5.94 16.80 -1.10
C HIS A 284 6.76 16.21 0.06
N ASN A 285 6.61 16.73 1.27
CA ASN A 285 7.22 16.15 2.47
C ASN A 285 6.67 14.75 2.78
N LEU A 286 5.34 14.55 2.67
CA LEU A 286 4.75 13.21 2.77
C LEU A 286 5.27 12.27 1.68
N ALA A 287 5.42 12.75 0.45
CA ALA A 287 5.95 11.98 -0.67
C ALA A 287 7.40 11.54 -0.42
N LYS A 288 8.24 12.41 0.13
CA LYS A 288 9.60 12.08 0.56
C LYS A 288 9.61 11.02 1.67
N MET A 289 8.81 11.20 2.71
CA MET A 289 8.70 10.22 3.80
C MET A 289 8.21 8.87 3.31
N SER A 290 7.19 8.84 2.45
CA SER A 290 6.69 7.59 1.85
C SER A 290 7.76 6.92 0.97
N SER A 291 8.50 7.69 0.18
CA SER A 291 9.59 7.15 -0.63
C SER A 291 10.69 6.51 0.24
N ILE A 292 11.12 7.18 1.31
CA ILE A 292 12.10 6.65 2.27
C ILE A 292 11.57 5.37 2.94
N ALA A 293 10.29 5.34 3.31
CA ALA A 293 9.67 4.16 3.90
C ALA A 293 9.82 2.91 3.01
N TYR A 294 9.64 3.07 1.69
CA TYR A 294 9.77 1.97 0.73
C TYR A 294 11.21 1.67 0.36
N THR A 295 12.04 2.69 0.10
CA THR A 295 13.38 2.50 -0.44
C THR A 295 14.43 2.14 0.63
N GLU A 296 14.31 2.69 1.83
CA GLU A 296 15.26 2.46 2.92
C GLU A 296 14.65 1.64 4.07
N GLY A 297 13.40 1.95 4.43
CA GLY A 297 12.75 1.45 5.64
C GLY A 297 11.95 0.16 5.49
N PHE A 298 11.82 -0.41 4.30
CA PHE A 298 10.98 -1.58 4.08
C PHE A 298 11.56 -2.83 4.77
N TYR A 299 10.82 -3.32 5.76
CA TYR A 299 11.06 -4.59 6.44
C TYR A 299 9.75 -5.09 7.03
N TYR A 300 9.11 -6.08 6.40
CA TYR A 300 7.72 -6.50 6.56
C TYR A 300 6.68 -5.45 6.15
N VAL A 301 6.85 -4.20 6.58
CA VAL A 301 6.05 -3.03 6.21
C VAL A 301 6.97 -1.85 5.88
N PRO A 302 6.51 -0.86 5.08
CA PRO A 302 7.29 0.36 4.82
C PRO A 302 7.33 1.23 6.08
N ARG A 303 8.53 1.47 6.64
CA ARG A 303 8.71 2.15 7.93
C ARG A 303 9.51 3.43 7.79
N ILE A 304 9.21 4.39 8.65
CA ILE A 304 10.04 5.56 8.91
C ILE A 304 10.36 5.63 10.41
N ASP A 305 11.26 6.52 10.81
CA ASP A 305 11.54 6.83 12.20
C ASP A 305 11.37 8.32 12.51
N ARG A 306 11.54 8.67 13.78
CA ARG A 306 11.42 10.05 14.24
C ARG A 306 12.40 11.02 13.55
N LYS A 307 13.59 10.54 13.13
CA LYS A 307 14.58 11.37 12.44
C LYS A 307 14.09 11.78 11.05
N VAL A 308 13.48 10.84 10.33
CA VAL A 308 12.86 11.13 9.02
C VAL A 308 11.71 12.13 9.19
N ILE A 309 10.88 11.95 10.21
CA ILE A 309 9.77 12.88 10.50
C ILE A 309 10.32 14.28 10.80
N GLN A 310 11.32 14.40 11.67
CA GLN A 310 11.94 15.71 12.01
C GLN A 310 12.51 16.43 10.79
N GLN A 311 13.06 15.68 9.83
CA GLN A 311 13.62 16.23 8.60
C GLN A 311 12.54 16.80 7.67
N TYR A 312 11.35 16.20 7.64
CA TYR A 312 10.26 16.54 6.69
C TYR A 312 8.98 17.02 7.36
N LYS A 313 9.04 17.52 8.61
CA LYS A 313 7.87 17.90 9.42
C LYS A 313 7.17 19.17 9.01
N GLU A 314 7.78 19.99 8.14
CA GLU A 314 7.24 21.30 7.76
C GLU A 314 5.91 21.15 7.02
N ASP A 315 4.92 21.96 7.34
CA ASP A 315 3.56 21.94 6.78
C ASP A 315 2.80 20.62 6.99
N ILE A 316 3.07 19.93 8.09
CA ILE A 316 2.43 18.67 8.47
C ILE A 316 1.62 18.83 9.75
N ILE A 317 0.41 18.29 9.76
CA ILE A 317 -0.41 18.04 10.96
C ILE A 317 -0.28 16.59 11.35
N VAL A 318 -0.22 16.31 12.65
CA VAL A 318 -0.08 14.96 13.21
C VAL A 318 -1.29 14.60 14.04
N LEU A 319 -1.85 13.41 13.77
CA LEU A 319 -2.88 12.78 14.60
C LEU A 319 -2.27 11.58 15.32
N SER A 320 -2.65 11.37 16.59
CA SER A 320 -2.05 10.33 17.45
C SER A 320 -2.33 8.88 17.01
N GLY A 321 -3.25 8.67 16.07
CA GLY A 321 -3.57 7.37 15.48
C GLY A 321 -4.59 6.55 16.28
N ASN A 322 -4.85 5.35 15.79
CA ASN A 322 -5.75 4.37 16.38
C ASN A 322 -5.08 3.61 17.55
N LEU A 323 -5.62 2.46 17.99
CA LEU A 323 -5.02 1.63 19.07
C LEU A 323 -3.58 1.14 18.76
N TYR A 324 -3.15 1.19 17.51
CA TYR A 324 -1.76 0.90 17.09
C TYR A 324 -0.88 2.17 17.03
N GLY A 325 -1.44 3.36 17.32
CA GLY A 325 -0.68 4.60 17.47
C GLY A 325 0.25 4.53 18.68
N GLU A 326 1.30 5.35 18.71
CA GLU A 326 2.33 5.27 19.77
C GLU A 326 1.75 5.48 21.17
N ILE A 327 0.97 6.56 21.34
CA ILE A 327 0.41 6.93 22.63
C ILE A 327 -0.68 5.94 23.06
N PRO A 328 -1.70 5.63 22.23
CA PRO A 328 -2.71 4.64 22.57
C PRO A 328 -2.14 3.25 22.87
N ASN A 329 -1.17 2.80 22.07
CA ASN A 329 -0.54 1.51 22.28
C ASN A 329 0.25 1.44 23.59
N LYS A 330 0.97 2.52 23.95
CA LYS A 330 1.71 2.61 25.22
C LYS A 330 0.77 2.62 26.41
N ILE A 331 -0.37 3.32 26.35
CA ILE A 331 -1.41 3.25 27.39
C ILE A 331 -1.89 1.81 27.60
N LEU A 332 -2.15 1.10 26.49
CA LEU A 332 -2.73 -0.23 26.53
C LEU A 332 -1.74 -1.31 26.96
N ASN A 333 -0.50 -1.24 26.49
CA ASN A 333 0.45 -2.36 26.54
C ASN A 333 1.74 -2.08 27.34
N ILE A 334 2.06 -0.82 27.65
CA ILE A 334 3.33 -0.45 28.30
C ILE A 334 3.07 0.26 29.63
N GLY A 335 2.50 1.47 29.60
CA GLY A 335 2.19 2.26 30.79
C GLY A 335 1.88 3.72 30.46
N GLU A 336 1.14 4.39 31.37
CA GLU A 336 0.72 5.77 31.17
C GLU A 336 1.90 6.75 31.18
N ASN A 337 2.93 6.52 31.98
CA ASN A 337 4.12 7.38 32.03
C ASN A 337 4.85 7.39 30.69
N GLN A 338 5.02 6.25 30.07
CA GLN A 338 5.68 6.13 28.74
C GLN A 338 4.81 6.69 27.61
N ALA A 339 3.49 6.61 27.77
CA ALA A 339 2.55 7.26 26.86
C ALA A 339 2.63 8.79 26.98
N GLU A 340 2.72 9.31 28.19
CA GLU A 340 2.91 10.74 28.47
C GLU A 340 4.23 11.28 27.90
N GLU A 341 5.33 10.55 28.06
CA GLU A 341 6.64 10.90 27.45
C GLU A 341 6.53 11.00 25.92
N ALA A 342 5.83 10.05 25.28
CA ALA A 342 5.58 10.10 23.85
C ALA A 342 4.74 11.31 23.47
N LEU A 343 3.66 11.61 24.20
CA LEU A 343 2.81 12.79 23.96
C LEU A 343 3.62 14.07 24.03
N ILE A 344 4.48 14.23 25.06
CA ILE A 344 5.34 15.38 25.24
C ILE A 344 6.28 15.54 24.04
N TRP A 345 6.85 14.43 23.53
CA TRP A 345 7.72 14.48 22.35
C TRP A 345 6.96 15.01 21.11
N TRP A 346 5.79 14.44 20.82
CA TRP A 346 4.97 14.85 19.68
C TRP A 346 4.52 16.31 19.80
N LYS A 347 4.08 16.74 20.98
CA LYS A 347 3.70 18.12 21.27
C LYS A 347 4.86 19.09 21.05
N ASN A 348 6.06 18.75 21.51
CA ASN A 348 7.24 19.62 21.34
C ASN A 348 7.65 19.76 19.88
N GLU A 349 7.52 18.71 19.09
CA GLU A 349 7.88 18.73 17.67
C GLU A 349 6.86 19.48 16.78
N PHE A 350 5.57 19.30 17.03
CA PHE A 350 4.49 19.82 16.16
C PHE A 350 3.64 20.93 16.79
N LYS A 351 3.76 21.16 18.10
CA LYS A 351 3.04 22.21 18.81
C LYS A 351 1.53 22.16 18.56
N GLU A 352 0.97 23.24 17.98
CA GLU A 352 -0.48 23.39 17.63
C GLU A 352 -0.93 22.51 16.45
N ASP A 353 -0.02 21.89 15.74
CA ASP A 353 -0.31 20.94 14.65
C ASP A 353 -0.32 19.48 15.12
N PHE A 354 -0.22 19.23 16.42
CA PHE A 354 -0.40 17.91 17.01
C PHE A 354 -1.77 17.80 17.69
N TYR A 355 -2.53 16.76 17.33
CA TYR A 355 -3.86 16.48 17.87
C TYR A 355 -3.94 15.07 18.44
N ILE A 356 -4.63 14.94 19.58
CA ILE A 356 -5.01 13.63 20.12
C ILE A 356 -6.29 13.18 19.41
N GLU A 357 -6.22 12.01 18.80
CA GLU A 357 -7.29 11.37 18.08
C GLU A 357 -8.04 10.41 19.01
N VAL A 358 -9.37 10.56 19.12
CA VAL A 358 -10.23 9.65 19.87
C VAL A 358 -11.24 8.99 18.93
N MET A 359 -11.37 7.69 19.09
CA MET A 359 -12.26 6.84 18.26
C MET A 359 -13.25 6.07 19.13
N ARG A 360 -14.39 5.71 18.55
CA ARG A 360 -15.43 4.95 19.24
C ARG A 360 -16.03 3.90 18.30
N HIS A 361 -15.41 2.72 18.27
CA HIS A 361 -15.88 1.55 17.51
C HIS A 361 -16.54 0.51 18.43
N ASN A 362 -17.09 0.93 19.57
CA ASN A 362 -17.72 0.04 20.53
C ASN A 362 -16.79 -1.09 21.04
N GLN A 363 -15.54 -0.74 21.37
CA GLN A 363 -14.52 -1.62 21.92
C GLN A 363 -14.18 -1.23 23.36
N GLU A 364 -14.00 -2.22 24.23
CA GLU A 364 -13.62 -1.99 25.62
C GLU A 364 -12.21 -1.36 25.75
N ASP A 365 -11.26 -1.84 24.92
CA ASP A 365 -9.89 -1.29 24.89
C ASP A 365 -9.86 0.17 24.46
N GLU A 366 -10.68 0.57 23.46
CA GLU A 366 -10.78 1.97 23.05
C GLU A 366 -11.36 2.84 24.16
N ASN A 367 -12.38 2.38 24.86
CA ASN A 367 -13.00 3.14 25.95
C ASN A 367 -11.98 3.41 27.06
N ARG A 368 -11.21 2.38 27.45
CA ARG A 368 -10.15 2.49 28.45
C ARG A 368 -9.05 3.45 28.01
N VAL A 369 -8.59 3.33 26.78
CA VAL A 369 -7.53 4.18 26.20
C VAL A 369 -8.01 5.62 26.07
N ASN A 370 -9.26 5.86 25.64
CA ASN A 370 -9.84 7.19 25.49
C ASN A 370 -9.88 7.97 26.80
N GLU A 371 -10.18 7.33 27.94
CA GLU A 371 -10.16 7.99 29.26
C GLU A 371 -8.77 8.55 29.57
N SER A 372 -7.71 7.76 29.41
CA SER A 372 -6.32 8.19 29.63
C SER A 372 -5.91 9.23 28.59
N LEU A 373 -6.27 9.06 27.31
CA LEU A 373 -5.94 10.03 26.25
C LEU A 373 -6.55 11.40 26.53
N ILE A 374 -7.82 11.47 26.90
CA ILE A 374 -8.52 12.72 27.22
C ILE A 374 -7.89 13.40 28.46
N SER A 375 -7.55 12.59 29.48
CA SER A 375 -6.88 13.10 30.67
C SER A 375 -5.49 13.69 30.36
N LEU A 376 -4.66 12.97 29.60
CA LEU A 376 -3.33 13.42 29.17
C LEU A 376 -3.42 14.64 28.25
N ALA A 377 -4.35 14.66 27.29
CA ALA A 377 -4.57 15.78 26.39
C ALA A 377 -4.91 17.06 27.14
N ARG A 378 -5.82 16.99 28.13
CA ARG A 378 -6.18 18.13 28.98
C ARG A 378 -5.04 18.57 29.88
N LYS A 379 -4.29 17.62 30.48
CA LYS A 379 -3.12 17.92 31.31
C LYS A 379 -2.03 18.69 30.55
N HIS A 380 -1.84 18.36 29.29
CA HIS A 380 -0.82 18.95 28.44
C HIS A 380 -1.37 19.99 27.43
N GLU A 381 -2.62 20.39 27.53
CA GLU A 381 -3.25 21.38 26.66
C GLU A 381 -3.12 21.01 25.15
N VAL A 382 -3.31 19.73 24.83
CA VAL A 382 -3.35 19.25 23.44
C VAL A 382 -4.81 19.12 23.03
N LYS A 383 -5.14 19.63 21.83
CA LYS A 383 -6.52 19.55 21.31
C LYS A 383 -6.88 18.11 20.94
N ILE A 384 -8.12 17.76 21.22
CA ILE A 384 -8.70 16.44 20.96
C ILE A 384 -9.59 16.54 19.72
N ILE A 385 -9.53 15.54 18.85
CA ILE A 385 -10.39 15.39 17.69
C ILE A 385 -11.06 14.02 17.68
N ALA A 386 -12.29 13.99 17.15
CA ALA A 386 -13.02 12.74 16.94
C ALA A 386 -12.80 12.24 15.51
N THR A 387 -12.42 10.98 15.37
CA THR A 387 -12.28 10.34 14.06
C THR A 387 -12.97 8.97 14.06
N ASN A 388 -13.10 8.41 12.87
CA ASN A 388 -13.50 7.03 12.65
C ASN A 388 -12.46 6.39 11.72
N ASN A 389 -11.88 5.28 12.12
CA ASN A 389 -10.95 4.53 11.27
C ASN A 389 -11.74 3.77 10.21
N THR A 390 -11.84 4.32 9.00
CA THR A 390 -12.79 3.88 7.98
C THR A 390 -12.11 2.96 6.97
N PHE A 391 -12.72 1.79 6.71
CA PHE A 391 -12.23 0.79 5.74
C PHE A 391 -13.27 0.38 4.69
N TYR A 392 -14.54 0.72 4.86
CA TYR A 392 -15.64 0.47 3.90
C TYR A 392 -16.70 1.57 4.02
N ILE A 393 -17.48 1.80 2.95
CA ILE A 393 -18.47 2.89 2.90
C ILE A 393 -19.70 2.52 3.72
N ASP A 394 -20.35 1.42 3.37
CA ASP A 394 -21.63 1.01 3.97
C ASP A 394 -21.39 -0.09 5.03
N LYS A 395 -22.15 -0.05 6.12
CA LYS A 395 -22.04 -1.01 7.23
C LYS A 395 -22.21 -2.46 6.77
N GLU A 396 -23.05 -2.68 5.78
CA GLU A 396 -23.33 -3.98 5.17
C GLU A 396 -22.12 -4.59 4.46
N ASN A 397 -21.14 -3.78 4.07
CA ASN A 397 -19.92 -4.22 3.40
C ASN A 397 -18.86 -4.77 4.36
N SER A 398 -19.15 -4.82 5.67
CA SER A 398 -18.24 -5.34 6.69
C SER A 398 -17.81 -6.79 6.44
N ASN A 399 -18.73 -7.64 5.94
CA ASN A 399 -18.43 -9.04 5.62
C ASN A 399 -17.49 -9.16 4.40
N ALA A 400 -17.73 -8.38 3.35
CA ALA A 400 -16.82 -8.33 2.19
C ALA A 400 -15.43 -7.82 2.58
N HIS A 401 -15.36 -6.84 3.48
CA HIS A 401 -14.10 -6.35 4.02
C HIS A 401 -13.35 -7.44 4.82
N ASP A 402 -14.04 -8.19 5.68
CA ASP A 402 -13.45 -9.32 6.43
C ASP A 402 -12.91 -10.40 5.48
N ILE A 403 -13.66 -10.71 4.41
CA ILE A 403 -13.20 -11.61 3.33
C ILE A 403 -11.93 -11.06 2.66
N LEU A 404 -11.86 -9.75 2.39
CA LEU A 404 -10.68 -9.12 1.81
C LEU A 404 -9.43 -9.30 2.69
N LEU A 405 -9.58 -9.14 4.01
CA LEU A 405 -8.50 -9.39 4.98
C LEU A 405 -8.06 -10.86 4.96
N CYS A 406 -9.00 -11.80 4.84
CA CYS A 406 -8.68 -13.21 4.68
C CYS A 406 -7.94 -13.51 3.37
N VAL A 407 -8.30 -12.84 2.27
CA VAL A 407 -7.57 -12.94 1.00
C VAL A 407 -6.12 -12.47 1.15
N ARG A 408 -5.90 -11.36 1.87
CA ARG A 408 -4.56 -10.82 2.16
C ARG A 408 -3.68 -11.82 2.90
N ASP A 409 -4.23 -12.43 3.94
CA ASP A 409 -3.47 -13.27 4.87
C ASP A 409 -3.46 -14.75 4.45
N GLY A 410 -4.23 -15.12 3.40
CA GLY A 410 -4.36 -16.50 2.94
C GLY A 410 -5.22 -17.38 3.87
N GLU A 411 -6.03 -16.76 4.73
CA GLU A 411 -6.87 -17.41 5.74
C GLU A 411 -8.28 -17.71 5.26
N LYS A 412 -8.99 -18.54 6.00
CA LYS A 412 -10.42 -18.79 5.85
C LYS A 412 -11.21 -17.97 6.86
N GLN A 413 -12.43 -17.58 6.52
CA GLN A 413 -13.29 -16.84 7.44
C GLN A 413 -13.65 -17.63 8.69
N THR A 414 -13.70 -18.96 8.61
CA THR A 414 -13.93 -19.86 9.74
C THR A 414 -12.82 -19.85 10.79
N THR A 415 -11.60 -19.39 10.44
CA THR A 415 -10.52 -19.18 11.42
C THR A 415 -10.92 -18.04 12.36
N PRO A 416 -10.93 -18.25 13.69
CA PRO A 416 -11.39 -17.24 14.64
C PRO A 416 -10.47 -16.00 14.65
N ILE A 417 -11.07 -14.81 14.82
CA ILE A 417 -10.33 -13.55 14.97
C ILE A 417 -9.66 -13.52 16.35
N GLY A 418 -8.37 -13.20 16.41
CA GLY A 418 -7.62 -13.12 17.66
C GLY A 418 -6.13 -12.95 17.47
N ARG A 419 -5.36 -13.22 18.52
CA ARG A 419 -3.89 -13.14 18.52
C ARG A 419 -3.28 -14.50 18.82
N GLY A 420 -2.15 -14.80 18.18
CA GLY A 420 -1.40 -16.04 18.41
C GLY A 420 -1.72 -17.16 17.41
N ARG A 421 -1.18 -18.35 17.67
CA ARG A 421 -1.32 -19.49 16.76
C ARG A 421 -2.76 -19.99 16.71
N GLY A 422 -3.31 -20.16 15.50
CA GLY A 422 -4.67 -20.63 15.28
C GLY A 422 -5.72 -19.51 15.21
N TYR A 423 -5.30 -18.26 15.23
CA TYR A 423 -6.13 -17.09 15.07
C TYR A 423 -5.71 -16.30 13.83
N ARG A 424 -6.66 -15.56 13.24
CA ARG A 424 -6.40 -14.62 12.15
C ARG A 424 -6.65 -13.17 12.56
N TYR A 425 -6.13 -12.25 11.79
CA TYR A 425 -6.48 -10.84 11.91
C TYR A 425 -7.89 -10.59 11.37
N GLY A 426 -8.61 -9.67 12.00
CA GLY A 426 -9.91 -9.18 11.57
C GLY A 426 -10.36 -8.03 12.45
N LEU A 427 -11.30 -7.21 11.98
CA LEU A 427 -11.90 -6.16 12.79
C LEU A 427 -12.89 -6.79 13.79
N PRO A 428 -12.97 -6.28 15.02
CA PRO A 428 -13.77 -6.89 16.08
C PRO A 428 -15.28 -6.74 15.89
N ASN A 429 -15.72 -5.78 15.07
CA ASN A 429 -17.13 -5.48 14.79
C ASN A 429 -17.30 -4.70 13.48
N GLN A 430 -18.53 -4.23 13.20
CA GLN A 430 -18.92 -3.58 11.95
C GLN A 430 -18.88 -2.03 11.99
N GLU A 431 -18.22 -1.43 12.98
CA GLU A 431 -18.27 0.02 13.22
C GLU A 431 -17.26 0.84 12.38
N TYR A 432 -16.52 0.21 11.46
CA TYR A 432 -15.45 0.82 10.66
C TYR A 432 -15.93 1.34 9.29
N TYR A 433 -17.24 1.63 9.16
CA TYR A 433 -17.83 2.21 7.96
C TYR A 433 -17.75 3.74 7.95
N PHE A 434 -18.02 4.33 6.80
CA PHE A 434 -18.03 5.79 6.62
C PHE A 434 -19.31 6.37 7.26
N LYS A 435 -19.25 6.63 8.57
CA LYS A 435 -20.38 7.14 9.36
C LYS A 435 -20.82 8.52 8.90
N SER A 436 -22.10 8.83 9.01
CA SER A 436 -22.59 10.18 8.76
C SER A 436 -22.09 11.19 9.80
N GLY A 437 -22.05 12.47 9.42
CA GLY A 437 -21.72 13.53 10.37
C GLY A 437 -22.63 13.55 11.59
N ASP A 438 -23.90 13.24 11.42
CA ASP A 438 -24.88 13.19 12.53
C ASP A 438 -24.64 11.99 13.45
N GLU A 439 -24.30 10.81 12.90
CA GLU A 439 -23.87 9.65 13.72
C GLU A 439 -22.64 10.00 14.55
N MET A 440 -21.63 10.64 13.96
CA MET A 440 -20.42 11.06 14.68
C MET A 440 -20.72 12.10 15.75
N LYS A 441 -21.56 13.10 15.48
CA LYS A 441 -22.01 14.09 16.48
C LYS A 441 -22.75 13.43 17.65
N GLN A 442 -23.60 12.44 17.38
CA GLN A 442 -24.28 11.69 18.43
C GLN A 442 -23.32 10.85 19.26
N LEU A 443 -22.35 10.19 18.59
CA LEU A 443 -21.37 9.33 19.23
C LEU A 443 -20.45 10.11 20.18
N PHE A 444 -20.15 11.38 19.84
CA PHE A 444 -19.27 12.25 20.62
C PHE A 444 -20.01 13.41 21.34
N ALA A 445 -21.34 13.32 21.55
CA ALA A 445 -22.13 14.36 22.18
C ALA A 445 -21.68 14.73 23.62
N ASN A 446 -21.01 13.81 24.33
CA ASN A 446 -20.39 14.07 25.63
C ASN A 446 -18.96 14.67 25.56
N LEU A 447 -18.40 14.85 24.36
CA LEU A 447 -17.09 15.43 24.11
C LEU A 447 -17.16 16.36 22.89
N PRO A 448 -17.99 17.43 22.95
CA PRO A 448 -18.29 18.26 21.77
C PRO A 448 -17.07 18.96 21.18
N GLU A 449 -16.07 19.26 22.01
CA GLU A 449 -14.81 19.86 21.57
C GLU A 449 -14.06 18.97 20.56
N ALA A 450 -14.20 17.65 20.64
CA ALA A 450 -13.55 16.73 19.71
C ALA A 450 -14.14 16.83 18.28
N ILE A 451 -15.39 17.25 18.15
CA ILE A 451 -16.02 17.51 16.86
C ILE A 451 -15.67 18.93 16.38
N SER A 452 -15.80 19.95 17.26
CA SER A 452 -15.57 21.34 16.86
C SER A 452 -14.13 21.66 16.50
N ASN A 453 -13.15 21.00 17.10
CA ASN A 453 -11.72 21.18 16.76
C ASN A 453 -11.36 20.70 15.34
N ILE A 454 -12.19 19.89 14.68
CA ILE A 454 -11.97 19.43 13.30
C ILE A 454 -11.95 20.61 12.33
N SER A 455 -12.78 21.62 12.55
CA SER A 455 -12.83 22.81 11.68
C SER A 455 -11.49 23.52 11.62
N GLU A 456 -10.77 23.61 12.72
CA GLU A 456 -9.42 24.22 12.76
C GLU A 456 -8.43 23.50 11.83
N ILE A 457 -8.48 22.17 11.79
CA ILE A 457 -7.64 21.38 10.87
C ILE A 457 -8.02 21.69 9.43
N VAL A 458 -9.33 21.71 9.12
CA VAL A 458 -9.82 22.02 7.77
C VAL A 458 -9.41 23.44 7.32
N ASP A 459 -9.41 24.40 8.24
CA ASP A 459 -9.02 25.78 7.96
C ASP A 459 -7.51 25.92 7.67
N LYS A 460 -6.67 25.10 8.30
CA LYS A 460 -5.22 25.04 8.07
C LYS A 460 -4.83 24.42 6.71
N ILE A 461 -5.76 23.71 6.04
CA ILE A 461 -5.50 23.02 4.79
C ILE A 461 -5.76 23.93 3.59
N GLU A 462 -4.79 24.04 2.71
CA GLU A 462 -4.91 24.72 1.42
C GLU A 462 -5.40 23.77 0.33
N ILE A 463 -6.12 24.31 -0.66
CA ILE A 463 -6.46 23.57 -1.88
C ILE A 463 -5.32 23.73 -2.88
N TYR A 464 -4.79 22.63 -3.38
CA TYR A 464 -3.73 22.60 -4.40
C TYR A 464 -3.99 21.52 -5.43
N ASP A 465 -3.45 21.72 -6.63
CA ASP A 465 -3.46 20.72 -7.69
C ASP A 465 -2.11 20.00 -7.74
N LEU A 466 -2.13 18.69 -8.00
CA LEU A 466 -0.94 17.88 -8.20
C LEU A 466 -0.54 17.79 -9.68
N ALA A 467 -1.43 18.22 -10.59
CA ALA A 467 -1.12 18.30 -12.01
C ALA A 467 -0.07 19.39 -12.28
N ARG A 468 0.81 19.11 -13.21
CA ARG A 468 1.85 20.03 -13.67
C ARG A 468 2.27 19.67 -15.10
N GLU A 469 2.89 20.61 -15.78
CA GLU A 469 3.50 20.38 -17.10
C GLU A 469 4.67 19.39 -16.99
N VAL A 470 4.89 18.63 -18.06
CA VAL A 470 5.96 17.63 -18.12
C VAL A 470 7.32 18.33 -18.13
N LEU A 471 8.17 17.92 -17.21
CA LEU A 471 9.55 18.39 -17.10
C LEU A 471 10.48 17.43 -17.86
N LEU A 472 11.18 17.98 -18.83
CA LEU A 472 12.19 17.22 -19.57
C LEU A 472 13.53 17.25 -18.86
N PRO A 473 14.26 16.13 -18.81
CA PRO A 473 15.66 16.15 -18.41
C PRO A 473 16.47 16.99 -19.41
N LYS A 474 17.46 17.75 -18.92
CA LYS A 474 18.33 18.53 -19.78
C LYS A 474 19.19 17.58 -20.62
N PHE A 475 19.16 17.76 -21.93
CA PHE A 475 20.03 17.02 -22.85
C PHE A 475 21.38 17.73 -22.96
N GLU A 476 22.50 16.99 -22.84
CA GLU A 476 23.83 17.54 -23.03
C GLU A 476 24.11 17.74 -24.52
N ILE A 477 24.23 18.99 -24.95
CA ILE A 477 24.57 19.36 -26.33
C ILE A 477 26.04 19.73 -26.43
N PRO A 478 26.68 19.62 -27.64
CA PRO A 478 28.05 20.11 -27.86
C PRO A 478 28.18 21.62 -27.55
N GLU A 479 29.33 22.03 -27.01
CA GLU A 479 29.58 23.42 -26.56
C GLU A 479 29.31 24.46 -27.66
N GLU A 480 29.57 24.10 -28.92
CA GLU A 480 29.36 24.99 -30.10
C GLU A 480 27.88 25.39 -30.33
N PHE A 481 26.95 24.64 -29.76
CA PHE A 481 25.51 24.93 -29.84
C PHE A 481 24.95 25.59 -28.55
N ASN A 482 25.78 25.79 -27.55
CA ASN A 482 25.34 26.44 -26.31
C ASN A 482 24.95 27.89 -26.57
N ASP A 483 23.73 28.27 -26.15
CA ASP A 483 23.26 29.65 -26.16
C ASP A 483 23.33 30.23 -24.73
N PRO A 484 24.13 31.30 -24.49
CA PRO A 484 24.29 31.90 -23.17
C PRO A 484 22.98 32.48 -22.57
N GLU A 485 22.00 32.78 -23.39
CA GLU A 485 20.69 33.27 -22.96
C GLU A 485 19.82 32.16 -22.35
N ASP A 486 20.06 30.89 -22.74
CA ASP A 486 19.31 29.74 -22.19
C ASP A 486 19.58 29.54 -20.69
N GLU A 487 20.79 29.89 -20.20
CA GLU A 487 21.10 29.86 -18.76
C GLU A 487 20.36 30.95 -17.98
N LYS A 488 20.02 32.07 -18.60
CA LYS A 488 19.38 33.19 -17.96
C LYS A 488 17.85 33.08 -17.89
N ASP A 489 17.25 32.58 -18.95
CA ASP A 489 15.79 32.53 -19.09
C ASP A 489 15.18 31.11 -19.11
N GLY A 490 16.02 30.07 -19.00
CA GLY A 490 15.56 28.67 -19.08
C GLY A 490 15.12 28.25 -20.47
N GLY A 491 15.59 28.92 -21.52
CA GLY A 491 15.27 28.61 -22.92
C GLY A 491 15.92 27.33 -23.42
N VAL A 492 15.58 26.93 -24.63
CA VAL A 492 16.05 25.70 -25.29
C VAL A 492 16.60 26.00 -26.71
N ARG A 493 17.19 27.21 -26.90
CA ARG A 493 17.70 27.65 -28.19
C ARG A 493 18.85 26.77 -28.66
N GLY A 494 19.75 26.40 -27.75
CA GLY A 494 20.87 25.52 -28.03
C GLY A 494 20.39 24.11 -28.45
N GLU A 495 19.44 23.54 -27.73
CA GLU A 495 18.83 22.23 -28.13
C GLU A 495 18.14 22.33 -29.49
N ASN A 496 17.44 23.40 -29.79
CA ASN A 496 16.82 23.65 -31.09
C ASN A 496 17.86 23.74 -32.22
N ALA A 497 18.95 24.46 -32.01
CA ALA A 497 20.03 24.59 -32.99
C ALA A 497 20.70 23.23 -33.25
N TYR A 498 20.94 22.45 -32.19
CA TYR A 498 21.55 21.12 -32.33
C TYR A 498 20.58 20.12 -32.98
N LEU A 499 19.31 20.13 -32.63
CA LEU A 499 18.29 19.32 -33.28
C LEU A 499 18.21 19.61 -34.79
N ARG A 500 18.19 20.92 -35.16
CA ARG A 500 18.20 21.34 -36.56
C ARG A 500 19.43 20.83 -37.28
N HIS A 501 20.62 20.97 -36.68
CA HIS A 501 21.89 20.48 -37.25
C HIS A 501 21.82 18.99 -37.57
N LEU A 502 21.45 18.14 -36.56
CA LEU A 502 21.34 16.69 -36.74
C LEU A 502 20.27 16.30 -37.77
N THR A 503 19.16 17.04 -37.81
CA THR A 503 18.07 16.80 -38.79
C THR A 503 18.56 17.02 -40.22
N PHE A 504 19.26 18.12 -40.50
CA PHE A 504 19.76 18.39 -41.85
C PHE A 504 20.94 17.48 -42.22
N GLU A 505 21.77 17.09 -41.30
CA GLU A 505 22.76 16.03 -41.56
C GLU A 505 22.08 14.71 -41.90
N GLY A 506 21.02 14.34 -41.19
CA GLY A 506 20.21 13.16 -41.50
C GLY A 506 19.49 13.25 -42.86
N ALA A 507 18.94 14.42 -43.18
CA ALA A 507 18.26 14.67 -44.48
C ALA A 507 19.22 14.45 -45.65
N ARG A 508 20.47 14.92 -45.59
CA ARG A 508 21.51 14.69 -46.58
C ARG A 508 21.85 13.21 -46.78
N ARG A 509 21.63 12.38 -45.76
CA ARG A 509 21.86 10.92 -45.81
C ARG A 509 20.63 10.17 -46.33
N ARG A 510 19.40 10.71 -46.11
CA ARG A 510 18.14 10.05 -46.45
C ARG A 510 17.66 10.39 -47.85
N TYR A 511 17.89 11.63 -48.30
CA TYR A 511 17.42 12.14 -49.60
C TYR A 511 18.60 12.42 -50.50
N PRO A 512 18.57 11.91 -51.74
CA PRO A 512 19.62 12.19 -52.73
C PRO A 512 19.73 13.69 -53.05
N VAL A 513 18.59 14.40 -53.05
CA VAL A 513 18.50 15.86 -53.22
C VAL A 513 17.47 16.38 -52.24
N ILE A 514 17.77 17.42 -51.49
CA ILE A 514 16.81 18.12 -50.65
C ILE A 514 16.05 19.11 -51.55
N THR A 515 14.84 18.75 -51.91
CA THR A 515 13.97 19.63 -52.74
C THR A 515 13.38 20.76 -51.88
N GLU A 516 12.79 21.76 -52.50
CA GLU A 516 12.11 22.84 -51.80
C GLU A 516 10.97 22.32 -50.90
N GLU A 517 10.20 21.33 -51.36
CA GLU A 517 9.15 20.67 -50.60
C GLU A 517 9.70 19.99 -49.29
N ILE A 518 10.83 19.29 -49.43
CA ILE A 518 11.47 18.66 -48.29
C ILE A 518 11.96 19.72 -47.27
N GLN A 519 12.57 20.80 -47.79
CA GLN A 519 13.08 21.91 -46.98
C GLN A 519 11.95 22.60 -46.20
N GLU A 520 10.86 22.96 -46.90
CA GLU A 520 9.68 23.58 -46.28
C GLU A 520 9.08 22.69 -45.19
N ARG A 521 8.96 21.40 -45.46
CA ARG A 521 8.43 20.44 -44.48
C ARG A 521 9.35 20.30 -43.24
N LEU A 522 10.64 20.24 -43.45
CA LEU A 522 11.62 20.21 -42.32
C LEU A 522 11.58 21.47 -41.48
N ASP A 523 11.53 22.63 -42.14
CA ASP A 523 11.44 23.91 -41.46
C ASP A 523 10.14 24.06 -40.67
N PHE A 524 9.02 23.64 -41.24
CA PHE A 524 7.71 23.61 -40.56
C PHE A 524 7.72 22.71 -39.33
N GLU A 525 8.20 21.45 -39.46
CA GLU A 525 8.23 20.52 -38.35
C GLU A 525 9.18 21.01 -37.22
N LEU A 526 10.39 21.47 -37.55
CA LEU A 526 11.35 22.00 -36.57
C LEU A 526 10.82 23.24 -35.86
N LEU A 527 10.13 24.14 -36.55
CA LEU A 527 9.47 25.29 -35.96
C LEU A 527 8.37 24.85 -34.97
N THR A 528 7.56 23.87 -35.37
CA THR A 528 6.48 23.36 -34.52
C THR A 528 7.04 22.67 -33.27
N ILE A 529 8.11 21.86 -33.40
CA ILE A 529 8.79 21.21 -32.28
C ILE A 529 9.38 22.26 -31.32
N SER A 530 10.02 23.30 -31.87
CA SER A 530 10.57 24.42 -31.11
C SER A 530 9.49 25.16 -30.30
N ASN A 531 8.39 25.55 -30.98
CA ASN A 531 7.28 26.25 -30.36
C ASN A 531 6.57 25.42 -29.28
N SER A 532 6.58 24.12 -29.41
CA SER A 532 6.00 23.19 -28.42
C SER A 532 6.94 22.93 -27.23
N GLY A 533 8.21 23.37 -27.29
CA GLY A 533 9.19 23.21 -26.20
C GLY A 533 9.78 21.79 -26.10
N TYR A 534 9.71 20.95 -27.16
CA TYR A 534 10.13 19.54 -27.12
C TYR A 534 11.41 19.18 -27.91
N PRO A 535 12.35 20.09 -28.20
CA PRO A 535 13.58 19.68 -28.91
C PRO A 535 14.38 18.66 -28.11
N GLY A 536 14.51 18.82 -26.80
CA GLY A 536 15.20 17.90 -25.91
C GLY A 536 14.60 16.49 -25.95
N TYR A 537 13.28 16.36 -26.07
CA TYR A 537 12.64 15.05 -26.21
C TYR A 537 13.08 14.29 -27.45
N PHE A 538 13.12 14.96 -28.60
CA PHE A 538 13.60 14.36 -29.85
C PHE A 538 15.09 13.98 -29.76
N LEU A 539 15.92 14.82 -29.12
CA LEU A 539 17.33 14.52 -28.89
C LEU A 539 17.53 13.29 -28.00
N ILE A 540 16.76 13.19 -26.91
CA ILE A 540 16.79 12.03 -26.01
C ILE A 540 16.40 10.74 -26.77
N VAL A 541 15.32 10.76 -27.54
CA VAL A 541 14.86 9.60 -28.32
C VAL A 541 15.89 9.21 -29.36
N GLN A 542 16.45 10.18 -30.10
CA GLN A 542 17.46 9.94 -31.11
C GLN A 542 18.72 9.29 -30.50
N ASP A 543 19.19 9.81 -29.38
CA ASP A 543 20.36 9.29 -28.68
C ASP A 543 20.15 7.84 -28.21
N LEU A 544 19.00 7.56 -27.58
CA LEU A 544 18.67 6.21 -27.12
C LEU A 544 18.65 5.19 -28.26
N ILE A 545 18.08 5.57 -29.40
CA ILE A 545 18.00 4.71 -30.59
C ILE A 545 19.38 4.52 -31.23
N ALA A 546 20.19 5.57 -31.32
CA ALA A 546 21.54 5.52 -31.85
C ALA A 546 22.42 4.60 -31.00
N GLU A 547 22.36 4.73 -29.68
CA GLU A 547 23.12 3.90 -28.77
C GLU A 547 22.66 2.43 -28.79
N ALA A 548 21.32 2.18 -28.81
CA ALA A 548 20.79 0.84 -28.96
C ALA A 548 21.36 0.13 -30.18
N ARG A 549 21.39 0.82 -31.34
CA ARG A 549 21.97 0.28 -32.58
C ARG A 549 23.47 0.06 -32.46
N SER A 550 24.22 0.94 -31.78
CA SER A 550 25.65 0.79 -31.53
C SER A 550 25.99 -0.46 -30.71
N MET A 551 25.10 -0.79 -29.76
CA MET A 551 25.20 -2.01 -28.94
C MET A 551 24.70 -3.28 -29.68
N GLY A 552 24.27 -3.18 -30.93
CA GLY A 552 23.78 -4.30 -31.73
C GLY A 552 22.34 -4.72 -31.33
N VAL A 553 21.59 -3.84 -30.66
CA VAL A 553 20.17 -4.03 -30.39
C VAL A 553 19.36 -3.65 -31.61
N SER A 554 18.48 -4.55 -32.08
CA SER A 554 17.57 -4.26 -33.20
C SER A 554 16.49 -3.29 -32.76
N VAL A 555 16.29 -2.25 -33.57
CA VAL A 555 15.25 -1.23 -33.35
C VAL A 555 14.24 -1.31 -34.48
N GLY A 556 12.97 -1.28 -34.15
CA GLY A 556 11.86 -1.30 -35.11
C GLY A 556 11.85 -0.08 -36.05
N PRO A 557 11.13 -0.17 -37.18
CA PRO A 557 11.10 0.92 -38.18
C PRO A 557 10.28 2.13 -37.73
N GLY A 558 9.69 2.10 -36.54
CA GLY A 558 8.76 3.07 -36.00
C GLY A 558 7.32 2.58 -36.02
N ARG A 559 6.52 3.14 -35.12
CA ARG A 559 5.09 2.83 -35.02
C ARG A 559 4.29 4.09 -34.71
N GLY A 560 2.95 3.97 -34.82
CA GLY A 560 2.04 5.02 -34.42
C GLY A 560 2.16 6.29 -35.27
N SER A 561 1.88 7.43 -34.65
CA SER A 561 1.84 8.73 -35.30
C SER A 561 3.24 9.30 -35.59
N ALA A 562 4.29 8.88 -34.91
CA ALA A 562 5.66 9.36 -35.14
C ALA A 562 6.18 9.10 -36.55
N ALA A 563 5.62 8.09 -37.27
CA ALA A 563 5.93 7.83 -38.65
C ALA A 563 5.54 9.00 -39.58
N GLY A 564 4.69 9.96 -39.16
CA GLY A 564 4.34 11.17 -39.89
C GLY A 564 5.36 12.30 -39.86
N SER A 565 6.46 12.15 -39.09
CA SER A 565 7.48 13.20 -38.96
C SER A 565 8.71 12.95 -39.86
N VAL A 566 9.03 13.92 -40.71
CA VAL A 566 10.25 13.92 -41.53
C VAL A 566 11.47 14.16 -40.67
N VAL A 567 11.35 14.94 -39.57
CA VAL A 567 12.41 15.13 -38.59
C VAL A 567 12.75 13.78 -37.94
N ALA A 568 11.77 13.01 -37.48
CA ALA A 568 11.97 11.68 -36.92
C ALA A 568 12.63 10.70 -37.92
N TYR A 569 12.22 10.77 -39.20
CA TYR A 569 12.83 10.00 -40.28
C TYR A 569 14.30 10.38 -40.52
N CYS A 570 14.63 11.66 -40.57
CA CYS A 570 16.01 12.13 -40.76
C CYS A 570 16.89 11.78 -39.59
N LEU A 571 16.38 11.82 -38.37
CA LEU A 571 17.09 11.44 -37.14
C LEU A 571 17.24 9.93 -36.96
N LYS A 572 16.73 9.11 -37.87
CA LYS A 572 16.68 7.65 -37.78
C LYS A 572 15.87 7.13 -36.58
N ILE A 573 14.94 7.94 -36.07
CA ILE A 573 13.94 7.50 -35.07
C ILE A 573 12.96 6.55 -35.76
N THR A 574 12.53 6.90 -36.97
CA THR A 574 11.71 6.05 -37.83
C THR A 574 12.42 5.72 -39.15
N ASN A 575 12.01 4.63 -39.83
CA ASN A 575 12.53 4.19 -41.14
C ASN A 575 11.50 4.27 -42.24
N ILE A 576 10.40 5.02 -42.02
CA ILE A 576 9.31 5.26 -42.99
C ILE A 576 9.41 6.70 -43.45
N ASP A 577 9.52 6.92 -44.78
CA ASP A 577 9.53 8.25 -45.34
C ASP A 577 8.09 8.80 -45.40
N PRO A 578 7.73 9.79 -44.57
CA PRO A 578 6.36 10.29 -44.50
C PRO A 578 5.94 11.05 -45.78
N LEU A 579 6.87 11.59 -46.57
CA LEU A 579 6.55 12.26 -47.83
C LEU A 579 6.15 11.24 -48.91
N MET A 580 6.86 10.13 -48.98
CA MET A 580 6.56 9.04 -49.93
C MET A 580 5.13 8.48 -49.73
N TYR A 581 4.63 8.48 -48.49
CA TYR A 581 3.32 7.92 -48.12
C TYR A 581 2.25 8.98 -47.82
N ASN A 582 2.53 10.25 -48.05
CA ASN A 582 1.61 11.37 -47.73
C ASN A 582 1.11 11.36 -46.29
N LEU A 583 1.99 11.08 -45.35
CA LEU A 583 1.66 11.07 -43.91
C LEU A 583 1.67 12.50 -43.34
N LEU A 584 0.67 12.79 -42.50
CA LEU A 584 0.47 14.11 -41.90
C LEU A 584 1.19 14.23 -40.58
N PHE A 585 2.03 15.26 -40.46
CA PHE A 585 2.75 15.58 -39.19
C PHE A 585 1.80 16.00 -38.08
N GLU A 586 0.71 16.69 -38.41
CA GLU A 586 -0.28 17.20 -37.47
C GLU A 586 -1.03 16.09 -36.70
N ARG A 587 -0.98 14.86 -37.20
CA ARG A 587 -1.47 13.67 -36.47
C ARG A 587 -0.52 13.23 -35.36
N PHE A 588 0.74 13.60 -35.49
CA PHE A 588 1.78 13.32 -34.47
C PHE A 588 1.96 14.48 -33.50
N LEU A 589 2.18 15.70 -34.01
CA LEU A 589 2.30 16.91 -33.21
C LEU A 589 1.44 18.02 -33.83
N ASN A 590 0.37 18.40 -33.14
CA ASN A 590 -0.54 19.42 -33.61
C ASN A 590 -0.11 20.80 -33.04
N PRO A 591 0.16 21.81 -33.91
CA PRO A 591 0.53 23.15 -33.46
C PRO A 591 -0.48 23.81 -32.51
N ASP A 592 -1.77 23.48 -32.67
CA ASP A 592 -2.89 24.03 -31.88
C ASP A 592 -3.13 23.29 -30.57
N ARG A 593 -2.49 22.16 -30.37
CA ARG A 593 -2.65 21.33 -29.16
C ARG A 593 -1.31 21.02 -28.54
N VAL A 594 -0.96 21.76 -27.51
CA VAL A 594 0.26 21.54 -26.74
C VAL A 594 0.08 20.26 -25.90
N SER A 595 0.51 19.11 -26.46
CA SER A 595 0.64 17.84 -25.71
C SER A 595 1.95 17.21 -26.08
N LEU A 596 2.60 16.54 -25.12
CA LEU A 596 3.84 15.80 -25.36
C LEU A 596 3.60 14.77 -26.51
N PRO A 597 4.43 14.74 -27.55
CA PRO A 597 4.34 13.71 -28.59
C PRO A 597 4.72 12.35 -28.00
N ASP A 598 4.01 11.28 -28.38
CA ASP A 598 4.27 9.92 -27.93
C ASP A 598 5.08 9.17 -29.01
N ILE A 599 6.33 8.84 -28.66
CA ILE A 599 7.23 8.05 -29.53
C ILE A 599 7.47 6.70 -28.87
N ASP A 600 6.70 5.71 -29.32
CA ASP A 600 6.94 4.31 -28.96
C ASP A 600 8.18 3.75 -29.64
N ILE A 601 9.08 3.14 -28.88
CA ILE A 601 10.31 2.56 -29.41
C ILE A 601 10.26 1.04 -29.24
N ASP A 602 10.34 0.34 -30.37
CA ASP A 602 10.41 -1.13 -30.40
C ASP A 602 11.87 -1.58 -30.39
N PHE A 603 12.28 -2.31 -29.38
CA PHE A 603 13.58 -2.99 -29.29
C PHE A 603 13.40 -4.51 -29.41
N ASP A 604 14.45 -5.23 -29.82
CA ASP A 604 14.43 -6.67 -29.61
C ASP A 604 14.39 -7.00 -28.10
N ASP A 605 13.63 -8.04 -27.72
CA ASP A 605 13.32 -8.32 -26.33
C ASP A 605 14.57 -8.73 -25.51
N GLU A 606 15.59 -9.29 -26.14
CA GLU A 606 16.85 -9.64 -25.50
C GLU A 606 17.74 -8.41 -25.25
N GLY A 607 17.75 -7.46 -26.17
CA GLY A 607 18.56 -6.24 -26.10
C GLY A 607 17.99 -5.12 -25.24
N ARG A 608 16.70 -5.17 -24.92
CA ARG A 608 16.00 -4.12 -24.17
C ARG A 608 16.66 -3.80 -22.83
N SER A 609 17.12 -4.81 -22.09
CA SER A 609 17.79 -4.61 -20.80
C SER A 609 19.08 -3.80 -20.92
N SER A 610 19.86 -4.01 -21.99
CA SER A 610 21.10 -3.23 -22.24
C SER A 610 20.81 -1.75 -22.50
N VAL A 611 19.67 -1.45 -23.16
CA VAL A 611 19.23 -0.06 -23.36
C VAL A 611 18.82 0.56 -22.02
N MET A 612 18.12 -0.17 -21.15
CA MET A 612 17.81 0.28 -19.79
C MET A 612 19.07 0.61 -18.99
N ASP A 613 20.08 -0.25 -19.05
CA ASP A 613 21.35 -0.03 -18.36
C ASP A 613 22.06 1.23 -18.89
N TYR A 614 21.94 1.51 -20.18
CA TYR A 614 22.47 2.77 -20.76
C TYR A 614 21.75 3.99 -20.19
N VAL A 615 20.42 3.98 -20.15
CA VAL A 615 19.61 5.08 -19.60
C VAL A 615 19.99 5.34 -18.14
N ILE A 616 20.14 4.28 -17.34
CA ILE A 616 20.52 4.39 -15.92
C ILE A 616 21.94 4.98 -15.79
N ARG A 617 22.89 4.55 -16.63
CA ARG A 617 24.25 5.12 -16.61
C ARG A 617 24.28 6.59 -17.02
N LYS A 618 23.44 6.97 -18.01
CA LYS A 618 23.42 8.33 -18.55
C LYS A 618 22.75 9.33 -17.61
N TYR A 619 21.60 8.98 -17.07
CA TYR A 619 20.79 9.90 -16.26
C TYR A 619 20.94 9.70 -14.75
N GLY A 620 21.39 8.51 -14.31
CA GLY A 620 21.53 8.17 -12.91
C GLY A 620 20.35 7.35 -12.36
N SER A 621 20.65 6.44 -11.42
CA SER A 621 19.66 5.51 -10.84
C SER A 621 18.53 6.19 -10.05
N LYS A 622 18.75 7.43 -9.60
CA LYS A 622 17.73 8.20 -8.88
C LYS A 622 16.81 9.02 -9.78
N GLN A 623 17.19 9.17 -11.06
CA GLN A 623 16.42 9.93 -12.05
C GLN A 623 15.63 9.02 -13.00
N VAL A 624 15.86 7.71 -12.93
CA VAL A 624 15.22 6.71 -13.78
C VAL A 624 14.36 5.80 -12.91
N ALA A 625 13.10 5.64 -13.28
CA ALA A 625 12.16 4.77 -12.57
C ALA A 625 11.26 4.00 -13.53
N GLN A 626 10.73 2.88 -13.05
CA GLN A 626 9.66 2.14 -13.71
C GLN A 626 8.29 2.64 -13.23
N ILE A 627 7.27 2.45 -14.05
CA ILE A 627 5.89 2.84 -13.68
C ILE A 627 5.23 1.67 -12.95
N ILE A 628 4.53 1.96 -11.87
CA ILE A 628 3.72 0.97 -11.15
C ILE A 628 2.50 0.54 -11.97
N THR A 629 2.08 -0.70 -11.78
CA THR A 629 0.77 -1.18 -12.22
C THR A 629 -0.01 -1.72 -11.04
N TYR A 630 -1.34 -1.55 -11.10
CA TYR A 630 -2.26 -2.05 -10.08
C TYR A 630 -3.08 -3.20 -10.64
N GLY A 631 -2.83 -4.41 -10.13
CA GLY A 631 -3.65 -5.58 -10.41
C GLY A 631 -4.98 -5.47 -9.66
N LYS A 632 -6.10 -5.57 -10.39
CA LYS A 632 -7.45 -5.53 -9.85
C LYS A 632 -8.05 -6.92 -9.73
N MET A 633 -8.94 -7.10 -8.76
CA MET A 633 -9.77 -8.30 -8.65
C MET A 633 -10.81 -8.28 -9.77
N ALA A 634 -10.52 -8.97 -10.89
CA ALA A 634 -11.49 -9.14 -11.96
C ALA A 634 -12.62 -10.09 -11.51
N THR A 635 -13.79 -10.03 -12.14
CA THR A 635 -15.00 -10.78 -11.78
C THR A 635 -14.75 -12.25 -11.42
N LYS A 636 -14.06 -12.99 -12.31
CA LYS A 636 -13.77 -14.42 -12.09
C LYS A 636 -12.81 -14.66 -10.93
N SER A 637 -11.83 -13.79 -10.75
CA SER A 637 -10.89 -13.90 -9.61
C SER A 637 -11.55 -13.49 -8.30
N ALA A 638 -12.40 -12.48 -8.30
CA ALA A 638 -13.16 -12.09 -7.10
C ALA A 638 -14.05 -13.24 -6.61
N ILE A 639 -14.76 -13.92 -7.52
CA ILE A 639 -15.58 -15.09 -7.19
C ILE A 639 -14.71 -16.21 -6.59
N ARG A 640 -13.58 -16.57 -7.22
CA ARG A 640 -12.72 -17.66 -6.73
C ARG A 640 -12.04 -17.32 -5.40
N ASP A 641 -11.57 -16.09 -5.23
CA ASP A 641 -10.95 -15.66 -3.97
C ASP A 641 -11.97 -15.64 -2.83
N THR A 642 -13.18 -15.13 -3.07
CA THR A 642 -14.29 -15.16 -2.11
C THR A 642 -14.69 -16.61 -1.76
N ALA A 643 -14.86 -17.46 -2.77
CA ALA A 643 -15.18 -18.87 -2.60
C ALA A 643 -14.17 -19.60 -1.72
N ARG A 644 -12.86 -19.36 -1.95
CA ARG A 644 -11.79 -19.96 -1.15
C ARG A 644 -11.86 -19.54 0.31
N VAL A 645 -12.15 -18.28 0.59
CA VAL A 645 -12.25 -17.72 1.95
C VAL A 645 -13.49 -18.28 2.67
N LEU A 646 -14.61 -18.41 1.97
CA LEU A 646 -15.87 -18.96 2.50
C LEU A 646 -15.90 -20.50 2.53
N ASP A 647 -14.84 -21.16 2.05
CA ASP A 647 -14.71 -22.62 1.99
C ASP A 647 -15.70 -23.30 1.01
N LEU A 648 -16.15 -22.57 -0.02
CA LEU A 648 -16.93 -23.14 -1.11
C LEU A 648 -16.06 -24.11 -1.92
N PRO A 649 -16.52 -25.34 -2.24
CA PRO A 649 -15.77 -26.30 -3.02
C PRO A 649 -15.28 -25.75 -4.37
N LEU A 650 -14.03 -26.06 -4.75
CA LEU A 650 -13.38 -25.51 -5.94
C LEU A 650 -14.19 -25.75 -7.23
N PHE A 651 -14.83 -26.92 -7.36
CA PHE A 651 -15.63 -27.25 -8.54
C PHE A 651 -16.89 -26.37 -8.66
N GLU A 652 -17.50 -26.00 -7.53
CA GLU A 652 -18.66 -25.08 -7.48
C GLU A 652 -18.22 -23.64 -7.81
N ALA A 653 -17.12 -23.20 -7.21
CA ALA A 653 -16.52 -21.90 -7.52
C ALA A 653 -16.18 -21.76 -9.02
N ASP A 654 -15.62 -22.81 -9.63
CA ASP A 654 -15.33 -22.84 -11.05
C ASP A 654 -16.60 -22.91 -11.92
N LYS A 655 -17.65 -23.59 -11.48
CA LYS A 655 -18.96 -23.60 -12.17
C LYS A 655 -19.50 -22.17 -12.22
N ILE A 656 -19.55 -21.46 -11.08
CA ILE A 656 -20.03 -20.08 -11.00
C ILE A 656 -19.15 -19.14 -11.86
N ALA A 657 -17.83 -19.25 -11.78
CA ALA A 657 -16.91 -18.40 -12.55
C ALA A 657 -17.04 -18.61 -14.08
N LYS A 658 -17.42 -19.82 -14.54
CA LYS A 658 -17.67 -20.11 -15.96
C LYS A 658 -18.97 -19.48 -16.50
N LEU A 659 -19.91 -19.10 -15.65
CA LEU A 659 -21.10 -18.37 -16.04
C LEU A 659 -20.78 -16.95 -16.51
N ILE A 660 -19.67 -16.39 -16.08
CA ILE A 660 -19.21 -15.06 -16.47
C ILE A 660 -18.70 -15.11 -17.94
N PRO A 661 -19.11 -14.16 -18.80
CA PRO A 661 -18.63 -14.06 -20.18
C PRO A 661 -17.12 -14.12 -20.32
N GLY A 662 -16.62 -14.66 -21.40
CA GLY A 662 -15.20 -14.72 -21.71
C GLY A 662 -14.59 -13.34 -21.86
N MET A 663 -15.32 -12.43 -22.50
CA MET A 663 -15.02 -11.02 -22.63
C MET A 663 -16.16 -10.22 -22.03
N MET A 664 -15.88 -9.45 -20.99
CA MET A 664 -16.85 -8.56 -20.36
C MET A 664 -17.18 -7.40 -21.30
N PRO A 665 -18.47 -7.06 -21.50
CA PRO A 665 -18.82 -5.85 -22.23
C PRO A 665 -18.22 -4.61 -21.57
N SER A 666 -17.86 -3.60 -22.35
CA SER A 666 -17.26 -2.35 -21.84
C SER A 666 -18.15 -1.72 -20.78
N LYS A 667 -17.55 -1.34 -19.63
CA LYS A 667 -18.22 -0.75 -18.45
C LYS A 667 -19.24 -1.67 -17.75
N TRP A 668 -19.16 -3.00 -17.96
CA TRP A 668 -19.94 -3.98 -17.23
C TRP A 668 -19.12 -4.61 -16.10
N ASN A 669 -19.79 -4.92 -15.01
CA ASN A 669 -19.25 -5.63 -13.85
C ASN A 669 -20.33 -6.56 -13.27
N LEU A 670 -19.98 -7.35 -12.27
CA LEU A 670 -20.89 -8.28 -11.61
C LEU A 670 -22.12 -7.56 -11.03
N ALA A 671 -21.90 -6.42 -10.36
CA ALA A 671 -23.00 -5.63 -9.80
C ALA A 671 -24.01 -5.20 -10.87
N ARG A 672 -23.53 -4.83 -12.04
CA ARG A 672 -24.41 -4.44 -13.15
C ARG A 672 -25.19 -5.62 -13.72
N PHE A 673 -24.57 -6.79 -13.87
CA PHE A 673 -25.29 -7.99 -14.29
C PHE A 673 -26.39 -8.40 -13.31
N LEU A 674 -26.15 -8.26 -12.01
CA LEU A 674 -27.14 -8.65 -10.99
C LEU A 674 -28.30 -7.67 -10.84
N ASN A 675 -28.12 -6.39 -11.18
CA ASN A 675 -29.08 -5.33 -10.91
C ASN A 675 -29.74 -4.72 -12.18
N GLU A 676 -29.21 -5.02 -13.38
CA GLU A 676 -29.70 -4.40 -14.62
C GLU A 676 -30.95 -5.12 -15.17
N LYS A 677 -31.75 -4.41 -15.95
CA LYS A 677 -32.94 -4.99 -16.59
C LYS A 677 -32.58 -6.02 -17.66
N GLU A 678 -33.40 -7.06 -17.75
CA GLU A 678 -33.20 -8.19 -18.67
C GLU A 678 -32.98 -7.76 -20.12
N ASP A 679 -33.76 -6.80 -20.63
CA ASP A 679 -33.67 -6.31 -22.01
C ASP A 679 -32.32 -5.61 -22.32
N ILE A 680 -31.72 -4.99 -21.30
CA ILE A 680 -30.44 -4.31 -21.42
C ILE A 680 -29.31 -5.36 -21.41
N ILE A 681 -29.42 -6.38 -20.56
CA ILE A 681 -28.48 -7.49 -20.51
C ILE A 681 -28.46 -8.23 -21.85
N LYS A 682 -29.66 -8.56 -22.42
CA LYS A 682 -29.79 -9.25 -23.72
C LYS A 682 -29.11 -8.49 -24.85
N LYS A 683 -29.14 -7.15 -24.84
CA LYS A 683 -28.49 -6.31 -25.85
C LYS A 683 -26.97 -6.23 -25.70
N ALA A 684 -26.47 -6.46 -24.48
CA ALA A 684 -25.05 -6.27 -24.18
C ALA A 684 -24.21 -7.53 -24.42
N VAL A 685 -24.82 -8.73 -24.42
CA VAL A 685 -24.13 -10.02 -24.50
C VAL A 685 -24.71 -10.90 -25.58
N ARG A 686 -24.01 -11.96 -25.97
CA ARG A 686 -24.50 -12.96 -26.94
C ARG A 686 -25.64 -13.79 -26.33
N PRO A 687 -26.54 -14.37 -27.14
CA PRO A 687 -27.66 -15.18 -26.65
C PRO A 687 -27.21 -16.33 -25.71
N GLU A 688 -26.16 -17.04 -26.08
CA GLU A 688 -25.58 -18.15 -25.26
C GLU A 688 -24.97 -17.65 -23.93
N GLU A 689 -24.48 -16.43 -23.89
CA GLU A 689 -23.94 -15.80 -22.66
C GLU A 689 -25.07 -15.29 -21.78
N TYR A 690 -26.18 -14.86 -22.38
CA TYR A 690 -27.35 -14.42 -21.64
C TYR A 690 -27.95 -15.52 -20.76
N ASP A 691 -28.10 -16.75 -21.28
CA ASP A 691 -28.62 -17.89 -20.50
C ASP A 691 -27.73 -18.19 -19.29
N ARG A 692 -26.43 -18.12 -19.46
CA ARG A 692 -25.48 -18.26 -18.35
C ARG A 692 -25.59 -17.15 -17.31
N ILE A 693 -25.78 -15.90 -17.75
CA ILE A 693 -25.98 -14.77 -16.82
C ILE A 693 -27.29 -14.91 -16.07
N LYS A 694 -28.34 -15.40 -16.71
CA LYS A 694 -29.60 -15.69 -16.06
C LYS A 694 -29.46 -16.75 -14.96
N GLU A 695 -28.69 -17.83 -15.23
CA GLU A 695 -28.33 -18.83 -14.21
C GLU A 695 -27.55 -18.18 -13.07
N LEU A 696 -26.56 -17.32 -13.36
CA LEU A 696 -25.77 -16.59 -12.37
C LEU A 696 -26.66 -15.71 -11.47
N ILE A 697 -27.63 -14.99 -12.04
CA ILE A 697 -28.59 -14.17 -11.29
C ILE A 697 -29.48 -15.07 -10.41
N GLY A 698 -29.88 -16.25 -10.89
CA GLY A 698 -30.60 -17.23 -10.10
C GLY A 698 -29.82 -17.67 -8.88
N LEU A 699 -28.59 -18.12 -9.10
CA LEU A 699 -27.67 -18.56 -8.01
C LEU A 699 -27.37 -17.43 -7.01
N ALA A 700 -27.23 -16.18 -7.48
CA ALA A 700 -26.95 -15.03 -6.61
C ALA A 700 -28.10 -14.70 -5.64
N ASN A 701 -29.31 -15.19 -5.90
CA ASN A 701 -30.50 -15.00 -5.06
C ASN A 701 -30.81 -16.22 -4.18
N GLU A 702 -30.01 -17.29 -4.26
CA GLU A 702 -30.12 -18.43 -3.37
C GLU A 702 -29.53 -18.13 -2.00
N ASP A 703 -30.19 -18.59 -0.94
CA ASP A 703 -29.74 -18.43 0.45
C ASP A 703 -28.80 -19.60 0.82
N ASP A 704 -27.69 -19.69 0.08
CA ASP A 704 -26.65 -20.70 0.27
C ASP A 704 -25.25 -20.08 0.14
N LEU A 705 -24.23 -20.91 0.32
CA LEU A 705 -22.83 -20.46 0.26
C LEU A 705 -22.44 -19.99 -1.16
N GLY A 706 -23.07 -20.53 -2.21
CA GLY A 706 -22.86 -20.09 -3.59
C GLY A 706 -23.41 -18.68 -3.83
N GLY A 707 -24.64 -18.43 -3.39
CA GLY A 707 -25.28 -17.11 -3.45
C GLY A 707 -24.51 -16.07 -2.65
N GLU A 708 -24.11 -16.40 -1.41
CA GLU A 708 -23.29 -15.53 -0.58
C GLU A 708 -21.95 -15.20 -1.27
N THR A 709 -21.28 -16.20 -1.84
CA THR A 709 -20.02 -16.00 -2.59
C THR A 709 -20.20 -14.97 -3.71
N ILE A 710 -21.29 -15.03 -4.48
CA ILE A 710 -21.56 -14.09 -5.56
C ILE A 710 -21.82 -12.67 -5.03
N GLN A 711 -22.62 -12.54 -3.95
CA GLN A 711 -22.95 -11.25 -3.35
C GLN A 711 -21.71 -10.57 -2.74
N GLN A 712 -20.84 -11.31 -2.07
CA GLN A 712 -19.62 -10.75 -1.51
C GLN A 712 -18.59 -10.43 -2.60
N ALA A 713 -18.45 -11.28 -3.61
CA ALA A 713 -17.58 -11.03 -4.77
C ALA A 713 -18.00 -9.78 -5.56
N LYS A 714 -19.29 -9.45 -5.59
CA LYS A 714 -19.81 -8.20 -6.19
C LYS A 714 -19.22 -6.95 -5.54
N VAL A 715 -19.01 -6.96 -4.24
CA VAL A 715 -18.41 -5.84 -3.49
C VAL A 715 -16.90 -5.78 -3.71
N LEU A 716 -16.25 -6.94 -3.81
CA LEU A 716 -14.79 -7.04 -3.96
C LEU A 716 -14.29 -6.84 -5.39
N GLU A 717 -15.16 -6.99 -6.40
CA GLU A 717 -14.78 -6.80 -7.80
C GLU A 717 -14.24 -5.38 -8.06
N GLY A 718 -13.11 -5.31 -8.76
CA GLY A 718 -12.45 -4.05 -9.08
C GLY A 718 -11.52 -3.52 -8.00
N ASN A 719 -11.53 -4.10 -6.80
CA ASN A 719 -10.62 -3.73 -5.73
C ASN A 719 -9.16 -4.10 -6.08
N LEU A 720 -8.20 -3.34 -5.56
CA LEU A 720 -6.78 -3.61 -5.80
C LEU A 720 -6.35 -4.88 -5.06
N ARG A 721 -5.59 -5.72 -5.77
CA ARG A 721 -5.09 -7.00 -5.25
C ARG A 721 -3.58 -6.99 -5.02
N ASN A 722 -2.84 -6.42 -5.94
CA ASN A 722 -1.39 -6.34 -5.89
C ASN A 722 -0.86 -5.16 -6.69
N THR A 723 0.41 -4.88 -6.50
CA THR A 723 1.19 -3.97 -7.33
C THR A 723 2.14 -4.78 -8.22
N GLY A 724 2.43 -4.25 -9.39
CA GLY A 724 3.38 -4.79 -10.35
C GLY A 724 4.16 -3.65 -11.03
N ILE A 725 4.92 -3.99 -12.05
CA ILE A 725 5.70 -3.05 -12.84
C ILE A 725 5.11 -3.00 -14.27
N HIS A 726 5.02 -1.81 -14.83
CA HIS A 726 4.61 -1.63 -16.23
C HIS A 726 5.65 -2.25 -17.17
N ALA A 727 5.18 -3.00 -18.16
CA ALA A 727 6.06 -3.79 -19.01
C ALA A 727 7.03 -2.95 -19.84
N CYS A 728 6.67 -1.71 -20.19
CA CYS A 728 7.37 -0.90 -21.18
C CYS A 728 7.77 0.49 -20.68
N GLY A 729 6.92 1.12 -19.87
CA GLY A 729 7.06 2.52 -19.47
C GLY A 729 8.22 2.76 -18.51
N VAL A 730 9.06 3.71 -18.89
CA VAL A 730 10.22 4.19 -18.13
C VAL A 730 10.07 5.68 -17.91
N ILE A 731 10.33 6.14 -16.71
CA ILE A 731 10.33 7.56 -16.37
C ILE A 731 11.77 8.04 -16.29
N ILE A 732 12.02 9.22 -16.86
CA ILE A 732 13.30 9.94 -16.74
C ILE A 732 13.01 11.34 -16.23
N THR A 733 13.66 11.75 -15.15
CA THR A 733 13.47 13.06 -14.49
C THR A 733 14.72 13.94 -14.56
N PRO A 734 14.55 15.28 -14.49
CA PRO A 734 15.69 16.20 -14.51
C PRO A 734 16.54 16.17 -13.23
N SER A 735 16.00 15.73 -12.10
CA SER A 735 16.69 15.54 -10.83
C SER A 735 16.16 14.28 -10.13
N ASP A 736 16.46 14.07 -8.84
CA ASP A 736 15.95 12.93 -8.06
C ASP A 736 14.41 12.84 -8.19
N ILE A 737 13.90 11.68 -8.63
CA ILE A 737 12.47 11.47 -8.90
C ILE A 737 11.58 11.73 -7.68
N THR A 738 12.12 11.56 -6.47
CA THR A 738 11.39 11.82 -5.24
C THR A 738 11.10 13.31 -5.00
N ASP A 739 11.71 14.21 -5.78
CA ASP A 739 11.37 15.64 -5.79
C ASP A 739 10.05 15.92 -6.52
N PHE A 740 9.59 14.98 -7.32
CA PHE A 740 8.40 15.13 -8.17
C PHE A 740 7.23 14.26 -7.71
N VAL A 741 7.49 12.97 -7.47
CA VAL A 741 6.47 11.96 -7.13
C VAL A 741 6.97 11.00 -6.05
N PRO A 742 6.07 10.40 -5.26
CA PRO A 742 6.45 9.34 -4.35
C PRO A 742 6.85 8.07 -5.14
N VAL A 743 7.83 7.35 -4.62
CA VAL A 743 8.31 6.09 -5.19
C VAL A 743 8.15 4.92 -4.22
N ALA A 744 8.16 3.72 -4.78
CA ALA A 744 8.16 2.45 -4.08
C ALA A 744 9.26 1.55 -4.66
N THR A 745 9.38 0.35 -4.11
CA THR A 745 10.26 -0.71 -4.60
C THR A 745 9.45 -1.91 -5.06
N ALA A 746 9.97 -2.71 -5.97
CA ALA A 746 9.40 -3.97 -6.41
C ALA A 746 10.41 -5.10 -6.24
N LYS A 747 9.90 -6.34 -6.04
CA LYS A 747 10.75 -7.52 -5.79
C LYS A 747 11.72 -7.84 -6.93
N ASP A 748 11.31 -7.53 -8.16
CA ASP A 748 12.00 -7.94 -9.38
C ASP A 748 12.77 -6.79 -10.05
N SER A 749 13.02 -5.69 -9.34
CA SER A 749 13.72 -4.53 -9.87
C SER A 749 14.56 -3.83 -8.81
N ASP A 750 15.78 -3.45 -9.19
CA ASP A 750 16.66 -2.60 -8.39
C ASP A 750 16.37 -1.10 -8.60
N LEU A 751 15.49 -0.77 -9.55
CA LEU A 751 15.07 0.60 -9.83
C LEU A 751 13.92 1.02 -8.93
N TYR A 752 13.80 2.32 -8.73
CA TYR A 752 12.59 2.92 -8.17
C TYR A 752 11.39 2.62 -9.05
N VAL A 753 10.25 2.44 -8.41
CA VAL A 753 8.95 2.31 -9.08
C VAL A 753 8.08 3.48 -8.63
N THR A 754 7.51 4.25 -9.57
CA THR A 754 6.62 5.36 -9.21
C THR A 754 5.42 4.84 -8.43
N GLN A 755 4.91 5.60 -7.44
CA GLN A 755 3.62 5.27 -6.81
C GLN A 755 2.41 5.69 -7.67
N PHE A 756 2.63 6.49 -8.69
CA PHE A 756 1.61 6.88 -9.66
C PHE A 756 1.66 5.95 -10.88
N ASP A 757 0.50 5.49 -11.32
CA ASP A 757 0.38 4.58 -12.45
C ASP A 757 0.39 5.32 -13.82
N ASN A 758 0.40 4.53 -14.89
CA ASN A 758 0.44 5.03 -16.25
C ASN A 758 -0.70 6.02 -16.59
N SER A 759 -1.82 6.00 -15.89
CA SER A 759 -2.97 6.86 -16.17
C SER A 759 -2.79 8.32 -15.70
N VAL A 760 -1.84 8.58 -14.80
CA VAL A 760 -1.65 9.90 -14.17
C VAL A 760 -0.21 10.39 -14.14
N VAL A 761 0.76 9.53 -14.44
CA VAL A 761 2.19 9.84 -14.32
C VAL A 761 2.63 11.03 -15.19
N GLU A 762 2.10 11.17 -16.40
CA GLU A 762 2.35 12.32 -17.29
C GLU A 762 1.69 13.59 -16.75
N SER A 763 0.45 13.50 -16.30
CA SER A 763 -0.25 14.64 -15.68
C SER A 763 0.45 15.11 -14.38
N ALA A 764 1.21 14.24 -13.72
CA ALA A 764 2.07 14.57 -12.59
C ALA A 764 3.40 15.24 -13.00
N GLY A 765 3.61 15.47 -14.30
CA GLY A 765 4.77 16.18 -14.85
C GLY A 765 5.98 15.31 -15.15
N LEU A 766 5.80 14.01 -15.34
CA LEU A 766 6.91 13.11 -15.63
C LEU A 766 6.97 12.73 -17.11
N LEU A 767 8.18 12.74 -17.66
CA LEU A 767 8.46 12.23 -19.00
C LEU A 767 8.37 10.71 -19.00
N LYS A 768 7.36 10.16 -19.67
CA LYS A 768 7.22 8.73 -19.93
C LYS A 768 7.83 8.37 -21.28
N MET A 769 8.60 7.31 -21.30
CA MET A 769 9.14 6.69 -22.52
C MET A 769 8.76 5.22 -22.57
N ASP A 770 8.21 4.77 -23.68
CA ASP A 770 7.79 3.38 -23.83
C ASP A 770 8.84 2.56 -24.60
N PHE A 771 9.56 1.71 -23.86
CA PHE A 771 10.56 0.77 -24.40
C PHE A 771 9.91 -0.60 -24.57
N LEU A 772 9.40 -0.86 -25.75
CA LEU A 772 8.70 -2.08 -26.09
C LEU A 772 9.67 -3.19 -26.49
N GLY A 773 9.60 -4.34 -25.83
CA GLY A 773 10.37 -5.53 -26.20
C GLY A 773 9.59 -6.41 -27.19
N LEU A 774 10.04 -6.53 -28.43
CA LEU A 774 9.40 -7.33 -29.48
C LEU A 774 10.19 -8.59 -29.80
N LYS A 775 9.64 -9.76 -29.51
CA LYS A 775 10.19 -11.06 -29.92
C LYS A 775 10.36 -11.20 -31.42
N THR A 776 9.51 -10.55 -32.21
CA THR A 776 9.61 -10.55 -33.67
C THR A 776 10.92 -9.92 -34.17
N LEU A 777 11.37 -8.84 -33.52
CA LEU A 777 12.66 -8.24 -33.87
C LEU A 777 13.83 -9.18 -33.54
N THR A 778 13.78 -9.89 -32.42
CA THR A 778 14.76 -10.92 -32.09
C THR A 778 14.76 -12.04 -33.11
N LEU A 779 13.59 -12.53 -33.54
CA LEU A 779 13.44 -13.54 -34.59
C LEU A 779 14.07 -13.09 -35.93
N ILE A 780 13.82 -11.84 -36.35
CA ILE A 780 14.39 -11.27 -37.56
C ILE A 780 15.92 -11.18 -37.44
N LYS A 781 16.42 -10.63 -36.34
CA LYS A 781 17.84 -10.52 -36.03
C LYS A 781 18.56 -11.86 -36.10
N ASP A 782 18.01 -12.91 -35.48
CA ASP A 782 18.57 -14.24 -35.46
C ASP A 782 18.51 -14.92 -36.84
N THR A 783 17.41 -14.68 -37.58
CA THR A 783 17.28 -15.16 -38.96
C THR A 783 18.34 -14.56 -39.88
N VAL A 784 18.57 -13.25 -39.80
CA VAL A 784 19.64 -12.56 -40.54
C VAL A 784 21.02 -13.15 -40.23
N LYS A 785 21.31 -13.38 -38.95
CA LYS A 785 22.56 -14.03 -38.53
C LYS A 785 22.72 -15.45 -39.06
N LEU A 786 21.63 -16.25 -39.03
CA LEU A 786 21.62 -17.61 -39.56
C LEU A 786 21.83 -17.65 -41.08
N VAL A 787 21.19 -16.74 -41.83
CA VAL A 787 21.39 -16.62 -43.30
C VAL A 787 22.83 -16.23 -43.62
N LYS A 788 23.40 -15.27 -42.90
CA LYS A 788 24.80 -14.89 -43.06
C LYS A 788 25.73 -16.07 -42.80
N TYR A 789 25.49 -16.82 -41.72
CA TYR A 789 26.32 -17.97 -41.35
C TYR A 789 26.23 -19.11 -42.39
N ARG A 790 25.00 -19.40 -42.90
CA ARG A 790 24.83 -20.52 -43.83
C ARG A 790 25.13 -20.19 -45.27
N SER A 791 24.84 -18.99 -45.73
CA SER A 791 24.85 -18.60 -47.16
C SER A 791 25.82 -17.48 -47.44
N ASN A 792 26.48 -16.90 -46.43
CA ASN A 792 27.39 -15.74 -46.55
C ASN A 792 26.70 -14.52 -47.22
N ILE A 793 25.37 -14.39 -47.03
CA ILE A 793 24.57 -13.27 -47.57
C ILE A 793 24.28 -12.33 -46.39
N ASP A 794 24.67 -11.06 -46.53
CA ASP A 794 24.26 -9.99 -45.64
C ASP A 794 22.86 -9.48 -46.03
N LEU A 795 21.92 -9.61 -45.10
CA LEU A 795 20.56 -9.10 -45.29
C LEU A 795 20.32 -7.89 -44.40
N ASN A 796 19.81 -6.83 -44.98
CA ASN A 796 19.32 -5.68 -44.21
C ASN A 796 17.77 -5.65 -44.31
N PRO A 797 17.06 -5.97 -43.22
CA PRO A 797 15.59 -5.96 -43.25
C PRO A 797 14.95 -4.60 -43.63
N ASP A 798 15.65 -3.49 -43.36
CA ASP A 798 15.16 -2.13 -43.69
C ASP A 798 15.21 -1.84 -45.20
N GLU A 799 15.92 -2.65 -46.02
CA GLU A 799 16.07 -2.52 -47.45
C GLU A 799 15.25 -3.55 -48.26
N PHE A 800 14.44 -4.36 -47.58
CA PHE A 800 13.59 -5.33 -48.28
C PHE A 800 12.57 -4.64 -49.20
N PRO A 801 12.35 -5.15 -50.43
CA PRO A 801 11.35 -4.60 -51.30
C PRO A 801 9.96 -4.76 -50.71
N ILE A 802 9.19 -3.69 -50.65
CA ILE A 802 7.82 -3.66 -50.11
C ILE A 802 6.74 -4.05 -51.12
N ASP A 803 7.10 -4.31 -52.39
CA ASP A 803 6.24 -4.67 -53.50
C ASP A 803 6.39 -6.12 -53.98
N ASP A 804 6.95 -7.01 -53.10
CA ASP A 804 7.15 -8.43 -53.47
C ASP A 804 5.79 -9.15 -53.65
N VAL A 805 5.55 -9.57 -54.90
CA VAL A 805 4.28 -10.19 -55.33
C VAL A 805 3.97 -11.48 -54.51
N LYS A 806 5.00 -12.31 -54.25
CA LYS A 806 4.80 -13.57 -53.50
C LYS A 806 4.37 -13.33 -52.07
N THR A 807 4.87 -12.29 -51.44
CA THR A 807 4.47 -11.87 -50.09
C THR A 807 3.00 -11.44 -50.10
N TYR A 808 2.57 -10.64 -51.06
CA TYR A 808 1.17 -10.23 -51.19
C TYR A 808 0.23 -11.40 -51.47
N GLU A 809 0.63 -12.37 -52.31
CA GLU A 809 -0.14 -13.61 -52.53
C GLU A 809 -0.32 -14.39 -51.21
N LEU A 810 0.69 -14.44 -50.33
CA LEU A 810 0.59 -15.05 -49.00
C LEU A 810 -0.50 -14.36 -48.15
N PHE A 811 -0.50 -13.02 -48.13
CA PHE A 811 -1.52 -12.23 -47.42
C PHE A 811 -2.91 -12.45 -47.98
N GLN A 812 -3.05 -12.50 -49.30
CA GLN A 812 -4.32 -12.75 -49.97
C GLN A 812 -4.94 -14.13 -49.62
N ARG A 813 -4.10 -15.13 -49.36
CA ARG A 813 -4.56 -16.44 -48.93
C ARG A 813 -4.87 -16.51 -47.44
N GLY A 814 -4.57 -15.45 -46.65
CA GLY A 814 -4.74 -15.44 -45.20
C GLY A 814 -3.82 -16.39 -44.46
N GLU A 815 -2.72 -16.88 -45.11
CA GLU A 815 -1.73 -17.78 -44.50
C GLU A 815 -0.71 -17.04 -43.64
N THR A 816 -1.19 -16.25 -42.69
CA THR A 816 -0.39 -15.28 -41.90
C THR A 816 -0.10 -15.69 -40.47
N VAL A 817 -0.13 -17.00 -40.21
CA VAL A 817 0.28 -17.57 -38.90
C VAL A 817 1.77 -17.25 -38.64
N GLY A 818 2.07 -16.65 -37.50
CA GLY A 818 3.43 -16.23 -37.11
C GLY A 818 3.86 -14.88 -37.73
N ILE A 819 3.00 -14.21 -38.52
CA ILE A 819 3.28 -12.85 -38.99
C ILE A 819 2.73 -11.85 -37.98
N PHE A 820 3.62 -11.00 -37.44
CA PHE A 820 3.30 -10.02 -36.40
C PHE A 820 2.06 -9.18 -36.74
N GLN A 821 1.10 -9.14 -35.82
CA GLN A 821 -0.20 -8.44 -35.93
C GLN A 821 -1.19 -9.00 -36.97
N TYR A 822 -0.84 -10.02 -37.77
CA TYR A 822 -1.72 -10.59 -38.82
C TYR A 822 -2.16 -12.02 -38.54
N GLU A 823 -1.76 -12.62 -37.43
CA GLU A 823 -2.01 -14.03 -37.12
C GLU A 823 -3.36 -14.32 -36.42
N SER A 824 -4.11 -13.30 -36.00
CA SER A 824 -5.42 -13.50 -35.41
C SER A 824 -6.46 -13.90 -36.45
N PRO A 825 -7.46 -14.77 -36.11
CA PRO A 825 -8.51 -15.15 -37.08
C PRO A 825 -9.27 -13.97 -37.69
N GLY A 826 -9.37 -12.84 -36.98
CA GLY A 826 -9.98 -11.62 -37.48
C GLY A 826 -9.14 -10.91 -38.55
N MET A 827 -7.80 -10.98 -38.40
CA MET A 827 -6.89 -10.38 -39.38
C MET A 827 -6.64 -11.28 -40.60
N GLN A 828 -6.79 -12.60 -40.42
CA GLN A 828 -6.66 -13.57 -41.53
C GLN A 828 -7.84 -13.54 -42.52
N LYS A 829 -9.03 -13.05 -42.11
CA LYS A 829 -10.22 -12.86 -42.91
C LYS A 829 -10.14 -11.60 -43.77
#